data_0ccac58cf60d0414b952b3bcce2ebe30
#
_entry.id   0ccac58cf60d0414b952b3bcce2ebe30
#
_cell.length_a   1.000
_cell.length_b   1.000
_cell.length_c   1.000
_cell.angle_alpha   90.00
_cell.angle_beta   90.00
_cell.angle_gamma   90.00
#
_symmetry.space_group_name_H-M   'P 1'
#
loop_
_entity.id
_entity.type
_entity.pdbx_description
1 polymer ?
#
loop_
_entity_poly.entity_id
_entity_poly.type
_entity_poly.pdbx_seq_one_letter_code
_entity_poly.pdbx_strand_id
1 'polypeptide(L)'
;MKKQIVQIVAVLLCLWGVVLPTRGQITLVEDSRPVSRIVLQQDTETSRQAASLLQDFIRRISQATLPITTGKSVRAGDVVIREDTSGSIGEDGFRIHTADQQLFISGGPGKGSIYGVVTLLEQYLGVSYYAANACTYPSLKTVQLPQIERTEVPAFRYRQTWSYGNEDPVYKLWFRLEEPNEMFIDNMWVHTFNRILPASVFGKEHPEYYSFINGERRPGDNSQWCLTNPEVFEVVASRLDSIFKAHPDMKMISISQNDGNNTNCRCPACREVDEYEGSPSGNFIRFLNKLAERFPDKEFSTLAYLFTMQPPKHVKPLKNVNIMLCDIDCKREVPLTDNESGQVFVKALEGWSRISDNIFVWDYGINFDNIVSPFPNFHILQPNIQLFKKNHVTMHFSQVNGIRGGDFSEMRAYMIAKLMWNPELDTDSLMQTFMKGYYGAAAPYLYQYQKIMQGALLASGQPLWIYDSPISHKNGILRPALLKNYNALFDKAEAAVSADTVLLNRVRLSRLPLQYSELELARTDIHSDKTAVQELLNLFEERTAGLGVTSLNERNNRPDDYCRLYRQRFLPQKEQSKAAGARVTWIKPPHERYRALADTALTDGLYGGTTYVESWVGWEGADAAFVLDLGEEKTFTRIETDFLHQLGAWILLPAGGTYSVSSDNKEFRLFGSFKFDEDRDVQVKFVKGEVTAEQPVTARYIKVEVKGIGLCPTWHYGVGYPAWFFMDEVNVY
;
A
#
# COMPACT_ATOMS: atom_id res chain seq x y z
N MET A 1 -9.36 76.55 27.75
CA MET A 1 -8.32 77.42 28.30
C MET A 1 -7.14 76.55 28.73
N LYS A 2 -5.96 77.00 28.32
CA LYS A 2 -4.60 76.48 28.60
C LYS A 2 -4.27 75.04 28.22
N LYS A 3 -3.63 74.92 27.07
CA LYS A 3 -2.76 73.87 26.58
C LYS A 3 -1.50 73.77 27.46
N GLN A 4 -1.10 72.57 27.86
CA GLN A 4 0.28 72.27 28.23
C GLN A 4 0.86 71.23 27.28
N ILE A 5 1.86 71.68 26.55
CA ILE A 5 2.72 70.88 25.67
C ILE A 5 3.78 70.24 26.58
N VAL A 6 3.88 68.94 26.58
CA VAL A 6 5.02 68.23 27.17
C VAL A 6 5.88 67.71 26.01
N GLN A 7 7.06 68.28 25.88
CA GLN A 7 8.12 67.78 24.98
C GLN A 7 8.75 66.52 25.58
N ILE A 8 8.70 65.43 24.82
CA ILE A 8 9.48 64.22 25.12
C ILE A 8 10.78 64.31 24.30
N VAL A 9 11.88 64.44 24.99
CA VAL A 9 13.25 64.35 24.47
C VAL A 9 13.56 62.85 24.35
N ALA A 10 13.71 62.38 23.14
CA ALA A 10 14.20 61.01 22.88
C ALA A 10 15.71 60.95 23.03
N VAL A 11 16.21 60.38 24.09
CA VAL A 11 17.61 60.01 24.25
C VAL A 11 17.87 58.69 23.58
N LEU A 12 18.54 58.68 22.44
CA LEU A 12 19.10 57.49 21.78
C LEU A 12 20.31 57.02 22.62
N LEU A 13 20.06 56.02 23.47
CA LEU A 13 21.11 55.19 24.06
C LEU A 13 21.40 54.04 23.13
N CYS A 14 22.51 54.07 22.39
CA CYS A 14 23.12 52.93 21.75
C CYS A 14 23.57 51.93 22.84
N LEU A 15 22.71 51.01 23.21
CA LEU A 15 23.09 49.85 23.99
C LEU A 15 23.80 48.86 23.08
N TRP A 16 25.10 48.84 23.14
CA TRP A 16 25.89 47.67 22.77
C TRP A 16 25.46 46.54 23.71
N GLY A 17 24.56 45.70 23.22
CA GLY A 17 24.16 44.51 23.93
C GLY A 17 25.34 43.55 23.96
N VAL A 18 26.09 43.56 25.03
CA VAL A 18 26.92 42.41 25.43
C VAL A 18 25.94 41.29 25.69
N VAL A 19 25.81 40.38 24.73
CA VAL A 19 25.09 39.11 24.93
C VAL A 19 25.92 38.31 25.93
N LEU A 20 25.58 38.47 27.21
CA LEU A 20 26.11 37.57 28.23
C LEU A 20 25.68 36.15 27.84
N PRO A 21 26.61 35.18 27.78
CA PRO A 21 26.23 33.79 27.53
C PRO A 21 25.25 33.37 28.62
N THR A 22 24.03 33.04 28.22
CA THR A 22 23.04 32.43 29.12
C THR A 22 23.66 31.15 29.67
N ARG A 23 23.80 31.04 31.00
CA ARG A 23 24.29 29.83 31.66
C ARG A 23 23.47 28.64 31.13
N GLY A 24 24.13 27.70 30.40
CA GLY A 24 23.53 26.45 29.90
C GLY A 24 23.59 26.20 28.40
N GLN A 25 24.13 27.13 27.58
CA GLN A 25 24.34 26.84 26.14
C GLN A 25 25.62 26.05 25.92
N ILE A 26 25.53 25.03 25.02
CA ILE A 26 26.70 24.28 24.56
C ILE A 26 27.04 24.76 23.16
N THR A 27 28.28 25.21 22.95
CA THR A 27 28.80 25.58 21.63
C THR A 27 29.51 24.38 21.00
N LEU A 28 29.04 23.93 19.83
CA LEU A 28 29.64 22.83 19.08
C LEU A 28 30.67 23.37 18.07
N VAL A 29 30.34 24.45 17.41
CA VAL A 29 31.16 25.10 16.39
C VAL A 29 31.14 26.59 16.64
N GLU A 30 32.32 27.26 16.54
CA GLU A 30 32.48 28.71 16.63
C GLU A 30 33.27 29.20 15.41
N ASP A 31 32.73 30.15 14.66
CA ASP A 31 33.33 30.68 13.43
C ASP A 31 33.85 29.62 12.46
N SER A 32 33.04 28.63 12.18
CA SER A 32 33.34 27.44 11.34
C SER A 32 34.53 26.58 11.82
N ARG A 33 34.87 26.68 13.12
CA ARG A 33 35.90 25.84 13.77
C ARG A 33 35.26 24.94 14.83
N PRO A 34 35.61 23.66 14.90
CA PRO A 34 35.10 22.78 15.90
C PRO A 34 35.66 23.16 17.28
N VAL A 35 34.79 23.41 18.26
CA VAL A 35 35.17 23.66 19.66
C VAL A 35 34.73 22.57 20.61
N SER A 36 33.97 21.60 20.06
CA SER A 36 33.44 20.40 20.70
C SER A 36 33.95 19.14 19.99
N ARG A 37 33.76 17.99 20.63
CA ARG A 37 33.99 16.68 20.03
C ARG A 37 32.82 15.74 20.37
N ILE A 38 32.70 14.65 19.59
CA ILE A 38 31.76 13.56 19.86
C ILE A 38 32.51 12.45 20.58
N VAL A 39 32.01 12.03 21.74
CA VAL A 39 32.64 11.01 22.60
C VAL A 39 31.73 9.78 22.64
N LEU A 40 32.23 8.64 22.18
CA LEU A 40 31.57 7.35 22.30
C LEU A 40 31.98 6.70 23.65
N GLN A 41 31.02 6.52 24.56
CA GLN A 41 31.33 5.81 25.81
C GLN A 41 31.40 4.28 25.61
N GLN A 42 30.64 3.74 24.63
CA GLN A 42 30.76 2.38 24.13
C GLN A 42 31.04 2.44 22.63
N ASP A 43 32.00 1.65 22.15
CA ASP A 43 32.34 1.58 20.72
C ASP A 43 31.54 0.45 20.05
N THR A 44 30.26 0.70 19.80
CA THR A 44 29.34 -0.18 19.08
C THR A 44 29.12 0.31 17.66
N GLU A 45 28.61 -0.55 16.78
CA GLU A 45 28.23 -0.13 15.42
C GLU A 45 27.20 0.99 15.46
N THR A 46 26.16 0.86 16.31
CA THR A 46 25.10 1.87 16.46
C THR A 46 25.66 3.22 16.94
N SER A 47 26.57 3.20 17.93
CA SER A 47 27.19 4.45 18.42
C SER A 47 28.07 5.11 17.37
N ARG A 48 28.81 4.34 16.55
CA ARG A 48 29.59 4.85 15.43
C ARG A 48 28.69 5.46 14.34
N GLN A 49 27.58 4.81 13.99
CA GLN A 49 26.60 5.34 13.03
C GLN A 49 25.98 6.66 13.53
N ALA A 50 25.59 6.71 14.81
CA ALA A 50 25.05 7.92 15.43
C ALA A 50 26.05 9.08 15.38
N ALA A 51 27.33 8.82 15.74
CA ALA A 51 28.38 9.83 15.70
C ALA A 51 28.68 10.31 14.27
N SER A 52 28.76 9.38 13.32
CA SER A 52 29.00 9.72 11.91
C SER A 52 27.87 10.56 11.32
N LEU A 53 26.62 10.21 11.63
CA LEU A 53 25.44 10.99 11.21
C LEU A 53 25.48 12.42 11.76
N LEU A 54 25.76 12.57 13.06
CA LEU A 54 25.88 13.89 13.69
C LEU A 54 27.03 14.70 13.08
N GLN A 55 28.21 14.09 12.93
CA GLN A 55 29.40 14.73 12.34
C GLN A 55 29.11 15.21 10.90
N ASP A 56 28.47 14.39 10.07
CA ASP A 56 28.16 14.73 8.68
C ASP A 56 27.21 15.93 8.60
N PHE A 57 26.14 15.93 9.38
CA PHE A 57 25.19 17.07 9.36
C PHE A 57 25.78 18.33 9.97
N ILE A 58 26.58 18.26 11.04
CA ILE A 58 27.29 19.43 11.57
C ILE A 58 28.25 19.99 10.50
N ARG A 59 28.96 19.13 9.77
CA ARG A 59 29.82 19.54 8.66
C ARG A 59 29.02 20.23 7.53
N ARG A 60 27.87 19.71 7.16
CA ARG A 60 26.97 20.34 6.17
C ARG A 60 26.45 21.70 6.62
N ILE A 61 26.10 21.83 7.91
CA ILE A 61 25.56 23.06 8.49
C ILE A 61 26.64 24.14 8.62
N SER A 62 27.88 23.78 9.07
CA SER A 62 28.87 24.76 9.55
C SER A 62 30.21 24.71 8.82
N GLN A 63 30.41 23.74 7.94
CA GLN A 63 31.70 23.40 7.31
C GLN A 63 32.80 22.94 8.28
N ALA A 64 32.47 22.78 9.57
CA ALA A 64 33.36 22.26 10.59
C ALA A 64 33.15 20.76 10.83
N THR A 65 34.21 20.00 11.02
CA THR A 65 34.15 18.56 11.32
C THR A 65 34.48 18.34 12.79
N LEU A 66 33.50 17.89 13.59
CA LEU A 66 33.75 17.54 15.00
C LEU A 66 34.60 16.27 15.11
N PRO A 67 35.68 16.23 15.90
CA PRO A 67 36.42 15.00 16.15
C PRO A 67 35.54 13.95 16.85
N ILE A 68 35.65 12.69 16.42
CA ILE A 68 35.03 11.53 17.09
C ILE A 68 36.12 10.83 17.91
N THR A 69 35.85 10.56 19.19
CA THR A 69 36.77 9.87 20.09
C THR A 69 36.03 8.83 20.92
N THR A 70 36.73 7.77 21.34
CA THR A 70 36.15 6.73 22.21
C THR A 70 36.78 6.84 23.60
N GLY A 71 36.00 6.70 24.65
CA GLY A 71 36.48 6.64 26.04
C GLY A 71 35.52 7.23 27.07
N LYS A 72 35.88 7.13 28.31
CA LYS A 72 35.07 7.60 29.46
C LYS A 72 35.40 9.06 29.87
N SER A 73 36.54 9.59 29.42
CA SER A 73 36.95 10.96 29.76
C SER A 73 36.19 11.97 28.93
N VAL A 74 35.40 12.79 29.58
CA VAL A 74 34.58 13.85 28.97
C VAL A 74 34.96 15.21 29.53
N ARG A 75 34.78 16.28 28.78
CA ARG A 75 35.06 17.67 29.15
C ARG A 75 33.89 18.57 28.82
N ALA A 76 33.87 19.75 29.33
CA ALA A 76 32.87 20.76 28.95
C ALA A 76 32.84 20.96 27.43
N GLY A 77 31.64 21.05 26.86
CA GLY A 77 31.38 21.14 25.42
C GLY A 77 31.24 19.82 24.69
N ASP A 78 31.59 18.67 25.26
CA ASP A 78 31.51 17.38 24.58
C ASP A 78 30.06 16.96 24.32
N VAL A 79 29.83 16.29 23.16
CA VAL A 79 28.61 15.52 22.88
C VAL A 79 28.90 14.05 23.16
N VAL A 80 28.23 13.50 24.16
CA VAL A 80 28.48 12.14 24.64
C VAL A 80 27.38 11.20 24.15
N ILE A 81 27.74 10.19 23.37
CA ILE A 81 26.84 9.14 22.93
C ILE A 81 27.09 7.90 23.79
N ARG A 82 26.03 7.36 24.39
CA ARG A 82 26.09 6.21 25.28
C ARG A 82 24.84 5.38 25.25
N GLU A 83 24.91 4.15 25.75
CA GLU A 83 23.76 3.28 25.95
C GLU A 83 23.07 3.62 27.29
N ASP A 84 21.74 3.60 27.29
CA ASP A 84 20.92 3.69 28.50
C ASP A 84 20.71 2.28 29.05
N THR A 85 21.28 2.02 30.22
CA THR A 85 21.19 0.71 30.89
C THR A 85 20.01 0.61 31.84
N SER A 86 19.16 1.63 31.96
CA SER A 86 18.02 1.65 32.89
C SER A 86 16.88 0.73 32.48
N GLY A 87 16.79 0.39 31.20
CA GLY A 87 15.68 -0.37 30.62
C GLY A 87 14.36 0.42 30.50
N SER A 88 14.30 1.67 30.96
CA SER A 88 13.08 2.47 31.03
C SER A 88 12.61 3.04 29.69
N ILE A 89 13.48 3.06 28.69
CA ILE A 89 13.21 3.62 27.35
C ILE A 89 13.06 2.56 26.26
N GLY A 90 13.12 1.26 26.60
CA GLY A 90 13.05 0.16 25.63
C GLY A 90 14.25 0.11 24.70
N GLU A 91 14.12 -0.65 23.60
CA GLU A 91 15.25 -0.87 22.67
C GLU A 91 15.60 0.38 21.86
N ASP A 92 14.61 1.07 21.31
CA ASP A 92 14.78 2.17 20.37
C ASP A 92 14.53 3.57 20.96
N GLY A 93 14.12 3.66 22.22
CA GLY A 93 13.95 4.92 22.90
C GLY A 93 15.27 5.62 23.20
N PHE A 94 15.22 6.90 23.51
CA PHE A 94 16.40 7.68 23.83
C PHE A 94 16.09 8.80 24.83
N ARG A 95 17.16 9.28 25.46
CA ARG A 95 17.16 10.49 26.27
C ARG A 95 18.25 11.45 25.78
N ILE A 96 17.90 12.71 25.57
CA ILE A 96 18.83 13.80 25.30
C ILE A 96 18.79 14.73 26.51
N HIS A 97 19.90 14.97 27.19
CA HIS A 97 19.95 15.89 28.30
C HIS A 97 21.27 16.66 28.38
N THR A 98 21.19 17.87 28.85
CA THR A 98 22.34 18.74 29.08
C THR A 98 22.68 18.74 30.56
N ALA A 99 23.90 18.38 30.91
CA ALA A 99 24.42 18.44 32.29
C ALA A 99 25.91 18.81 32.27
N ASP A 100 26.39 19.57 33.27
CA ASP A 100 27.78 19.94 33.43
C ASP A 100 28.45 20.50 32.16
N GLN A 101 27.71 21.30 31.39
CA GLN A 101 28.12 21.83 30.09
C GLN A 101 28.41 20.75 29.03
N GLN A 102 27.81 19.59 29.14
CA GLN A 102 27.91 18.48 28.19
C GLN A 102 26.53 18.14 27.66
N LEU A 103 26.47 17.63 26.44
CA LEU A 103 25.26 17.03 25.89
C LEU A 103 25.37 15.51 25.92
N PHE A 104 24.42 14.86 26.55
CA PHE A 104 24.32 13.39 26.58
C PHE A 104 23.20 12.94 25.68
N ILE A 105 23.50 11.96 24.80
CA ILE A 105 22.53 11.22 24.00
C ILE A 105 22.63 9.78 24.46
N SER A 106 21.65 9.34 25.26
CA SER A 106 21.58 8.00 25.84
C SER A 106 20.50 7.21 25.09
N GLY A 107 20.86 6.20 24.30
CA GLY A 107 19.93 5.37 23.53
C GLY A 107 19.72 4.01 24.15
N GLY A 108 18.56 3.38 23.93
CA GLY A 108 18.37 1.96 24.21
C GLY A 108 19.31 1.09 23.35
N PRO A 109 19.40 -0.23 23.64
CA PRO A 109 20.35 -1.14 22.99
C PRO A 109 20.14 -1.35 21.48
N GLY A 110 18.98 -0.98 20.96
CA GLY A 110 18.69 -0.97 19.52
C GLY A 110 19.29 0.24 18.81
N LYS A 111 18.45 1.00 18.08
CA LYS A 111 18.85 2.20 17.31
C LYS A 111 18.63 3.52 18.08
N GLY A 112 18.34 3.48 19.39
CA GLY A 112 17.94 4.64 20.18
C GLY A 112 18.93 5.80 20.12
N SER A 113 20.25 5.58 20.14
CA SER A 113 21.25 6.65 20.05
C SER A 113 21.23 7.34 18.67
N ILE A 114 20.97 6.61 17.57
CA ILE A 114 20.80 7.19 16.24
C ILE A 114 19.55 8.06 16.22
N TYR A 115 18.45 7.58 16.77
CA TYR A 115 17.18 8.33 16.81
C TYR A 115 17.25 9.58 17.70
N GLY A 116 18.06 9.51 18.76
CA GLY A 116 18.41 10.69 19.56
C GLY A 116 19.17 11.74 18.75
N VAL A 117 20.15 11.32 17.94
CA VAL A 117 20.87 12.21 17.03
C VAL A 117 19.92 12.80 15.98
N VAL A 118 19.07 12.00 15.36
CA VAL A 118 18.06 12.51 14.40
C VAL A 118 17.18 13.56 15.05
N THR A 119 16.70 13.30 16.27
CA THR A 119 15.86 14.28 17.00
C THR A 119 16.63 15.55 17.34
N LEU A 120 17.92 15.46 17.72
CA LEU A 120 18.77 16.63 17.94
C LEU A 120 18.89 17.47 16.66
N LEU A 121 19.13 16.81 15.52
CA LEU A 121 19.24 17.49 14.22
C LEU A 121 17.92 18.14 13.80
N GLU A 122 16.79 17.44 13.94
CA GLU A 122 15.46 17.98 13.56
C GLU A 122 14.99 19.12 14.46
N GLN A 123 15.03 18.91 15.78
CA GLN A 123 14.35 19.80 16.73
C GLN A 123 15.20 20.97 17.19
N TYR A 124 16.53 20.85 17.13
CA TYR A 124 17.42 21.85 17.70
C TYR A 124 18.41 22.44 16.69
N LEU A 125 18.68 21.74 15.59
CA LEU A 125 19.62 22.21 14.56
C LEU A 125 18.96 22.57 13.22
N GLY A 126 17.63 22.50 13.14
CA GLY A 126 16.85 22.95 11.99
C GLY A 126 17.00 22.11 10.73
N VAL A 127 17.46 20.87 10.86
CA VAL A 127 17.50 19.93 9.74
C VAL A 127 16.09 19.39 9.50
N SER A 128 15.64 19.40 8.26
CA SER A 128 14.34 18.84 7.88
C SER A 128 14.51 17.86 6.74
N TYR A 129 14.04 16.64 6.95
CA TYR A 129 14.03 15.56 5.95
C TYR A 129 12.59 15.25 5.57
N TYR A 130 12.24 15.34 4.30
CA TYR A 130 10.87 15.15 3.82
C TYR A 130 10.71 13.86 3.02
N ALA A 131 11.68 13.56 2.17
CA ALA A 131 11.72 12.37 1.33
C ALA A 131 13.17 12.06 0.96
N ALA A 132 13.44 10.90 0.37
CA ALA A 132 14.74 10.63 -0.23
C ALA A 132 15.13 11.78 -1.17
N ASN A 133 16.34 12.32 -1.05
CA ASN A 133 16.84 13.50 -1.79
C ASN A 133 16.07 14.81 -1.53
N ALA A 134 15.32 14.91 -0.44
CA ALA A 134 14.60 16.12 -0.04
C ALA A 134 14.88 16.49 1.42
N CYS A 135 16.12 16.89 1.66
CA CYS A 135 16.61 17.34 2.95
C CYS A 135 17.00 18.81 2.89
N THR A 136 16.64 19.59 3.92
CA THR A 136 17.07 20.98 4.09
C THR A 136 17.77 21.16 5.43
N TYR A 137 18.75 22.03 5.46
CA TYR A 137 19.49 22.38 6.67
C TYR A 137 19.98 23.83 6.60
N PRO A 138 20.14 24.51 7.75
CA PRO A 138 20.65 25.89 7.77
C PRO A 138 22.14 25.94 7.44
N SER A 139 22.62 27.11 7.06
CA SER A 139 24.06 27.41 6.97
C SER A 139 24.46 28.32 8.10
N LEU A 140 25.25 27.84 9.08
CA LEU A 140 25.61 28.49 10.29
C LEU A 140 27.13 28.44 10.50
N LYS A 141 27.77 29.58 10.77
CA LYS A 141 29.19 29.61 11.16
C LYS A 141 29.41 29.19 12.61
N THR A 142 28.41 29.46 13.46
CA THR A 142 28.43 29.10 14.88
C THR A 142 27.22 28.25 15.17
N VAL A 143 27.42 27.07 15.80
CA VAL A 143 26.39 26.10 16.15
C VAL A 143 26.32 25.99 17.66
N GLN A 144 25.18 26.35 18.21
CA GLN A 144 24.93 26.37 19.65
C GLN A 144 23.64 25.60 19.95
N LEU A 145 23.64 24.87 21.06
CA LEU A 145 22.51 24.14 21.57
C LEU A 145 22.00 24.79 22.88
N PRO A 146 20.68 24.87 23.05
CA PRO A 146 20.09 25.26 24.33
C PRO A 146 20.28 24.16 25.37
N GLN A 147 19.83 24.43 26.59
CA GLN A 147 19.63 23.38 27.57
C GLN A 147 18.52 22.46 27.11
N ILE A 148 18.77 21.14 27.11
CA ILE A 148 17.84 20.12 26.61
C ILE A 148 17.55 19.13 27.72
N GLU A 149 16.29 18.76 27.89
CA GLU A 149 15.82 17.63 28.67
C GLU A 149 14.67 16.98 27.87
N ARG A 150 14.96 15.85 27.23
CA ARG A 150 13.99 15.20 26.33
C ARG A 150 14.15 13.69 26.41
N THR A 151 13.04 12.98 26.58
CA THR A 151 12.98 11.53 26.50
C THR A 151 11.89 11.15 25.52
N GLU A 152 12.19 10.24 24.59
CA GLU A 152 11.22 9.66 23.68
C GLU A 152 11.30 8.14 23.68
N VAL A 153 10.13 7.53 23.61
CA VAL A 153 9.93 6.08 23.45
C VAL A 153 8.96 5.88 22.30
N PRO A 154 9.29 5.07 21.29
CA PRO A 154 8.41 4.83 20.17
C PRO A 154 7.10 4.15 20.59
N ALA A 155 6.01 4.46 19.88
CA ALA A 155 4.73 3.80 20.14
C ALA A 155 4.73 2.32 19.74
N PHE A 156 5.51 1.95 18.75
CA PHE A 156 5.67 0.58 18.25
C PHE A 156 7.13 0.19 18.24
N ARG A 157 7.46 -1.06 18.64
CA ARG A 157 8.84 -1.60 18.63
C ARG A 157 9.35 -1.94 17.22
N TYR A 158 8.43 -2.18 16.26
CA TYR A 158 8.72 -2.38 14.84
C TYR A 158 7.85 -1.46 14.01
N ARG A 159 8.45 -0.76 13.05
CA ARG A 159 7.83 0.28 12.23
C ARG A 159 8.31 0.12 10.80
N GLN A 160 7.42 -0.26 9.91
CA GLN A 160 7.74 -0.52 8.51
C GLN A 160 6.75 0.20 7.61
N THR A 161 7.27 0.85 6.56
CA THR A 161 6.49 1.28 5.40
C THR A 161 7.06 0.59 4.16
N TRP A 162 6.20 0.14 3.28
CA TRP A 162 6.68 -0.30 1.97
C TRP A 162 6.70 0.92 1.04
N SER A 163 7.76 1.72 1.17
CA SER A 163 7.98 2.92 0.35
C SER A 163 9.29 2.80 -0.42
N TYR A 164 9.30 3.22 -1.68
CA TYR A 164 10.54 3.27 -2.47
C TYR A 164 11.62 4.19 -1.85
N GLY A 165 11.23 5.13 -0.98
CA GLY A 165 12.16 5.95 -0.22
C GLY A 165 13.05 5.16 0.74
N ASN A 166 12.64 3.95 1.15
CA ASN A 166 13.41 3.09 2.05
C ASN A 166 14.72 2.55 1.43
N GLU A 167 14.89 2.66 0.12
CA GLU A 167 16.17 2.35 -0.55
C GLU A 167 17.30 3.30 -0.12
N ASP A 168 16.97 4.53 0.34
CA ASP A 168 17.94 5.46 0.92
C ASP A 168 18.17 5.12 2.42
N PRO A 169 19.39 4.67 2.82
CA PRO A 169 19.66 4.29 4.20
C PRO A 169 19.50 5.45 5.18
N VAL A 170 19.82 6.69 4.77
CA VAL A 170 19.67 7.88 5.63
C VAL A 170 18.20 8.20 5.81
N TYR A 171 17.38 8.11 4.76
CA TYR A 171 15.93 8.25 4.86
C TYR A 171 15.35 7.26 5.85
N LYS A 172 15.69 5.98 5.73
CA LYS A 172 15.21 4.93 6.63
C LYS A 172 15.54 5.21 8.09
N LEU A 173 16.80 5.57 8.39
CA LEU A 173 17.22 5.95 9.75
C LEU A 173 16.50 7.21 10.24
N TRP A 174 16.33 8.20 9.37
CA TRP A 174 15.68 9.47 9.72
C TRP A 174 14.22 9.27 10.12
N PHE A 175 13.51 8.41 9.37
CA PHE A 175 12.12 8.08 9.64
C PHE A 175 11.94 6.92 10.63
N ARG A 176 13.04 6.41 11.21
CA ARG A 176 13.04 5.38 12.26
C ARG A 176 12.33 4.10 11.82
N LEU A 177 12.55 3.70 10.55
CA LEU A 177 11.93 2.55 9.92
C LEU A 177 12.84 1.33 9.95
N GLU A 178 12.20 0.16 9.95
CA GLU A 178 12.82 -1.15 9.89
C GLU A 178 12.50 -1.82 8.53
N GLU A 179 13.33 -2.81 8.17
CA GLU A 179 13.06 -3.70 7.05
C GLU A 179 12.91 -5.15 7.54
N PRO A 180 12.13 -5.99 6.83
CA PRO A 180 11.92 -7.37 7.26
C PRO A 180 13.21 -8.16 7.44
N ASN A 181 14.23 -7.97 6.60
CA ASN A 181 15.52 -8.63 6.70
C ASN A 181 16.36 -8.22 7.93
N GLU A 182 16.01 -7.13 8.60
CA GLU A 182 16.67 -6.68 9.83
C GLU A 182 16.11 -7.41 11.07
N MET A 183 14.89 -7.91 11.00
CA MET A 183 14.18 -8.55 12.10
C MET A 183 13.90 -10.03 11.86
N PHE A 184 13.52 -10.41 10.64
CA PHE A 184 13.08 -11.76 10.30
C PHE A 184 14.20 -12.55 9.61
N ILE A 185 14.46 -13.75 10.11
CA ILE A 185 15.45 -14.67 9.55
C ILE A 185 15.16 -14.93 8.08
N ASP A 186 16.18 -14.77 7.21
CA ASP A 186 16.08 -14.95 5.75
C ASP A 186 14.92 -14.20 5.11
N ASN A 187 14.54 -13.05 5.63
CA ASN A 187 13.37 -12.31 5.17
C ASN A 187 12.09 -13.17 5.16
N MET A 188 11.96 -14.11 6.11
CA MET A 188 10.77 -14.95 6.29
C MET A 188 9.78 -14.25 7.23
N TRP A 189 9.05 -13.27 6.70
CA TRP A 189 8.14 -12.45 7.50
C TRP A 189 6.65 -12.69 7.21
N VAL A 190 6.29 -13.18 6.01
CA VAL A 190 4.91 -13.56 5.62
C VAL A 190 4.92 -14.68 4.58
N HIS A 191 3.82 -15.44 4.45
CA HIS A 191 3.62 -16.49 3.46
C HIS A 191 4.77 -17.50 3.37
N THR A 192 5.15 -18.06 4.53
CA THR A 192 6.38 -18.85 4.66
C THR A 192 6.18 -20.36 4.52
N PHE A 193 4.95 -20.85 4.51
CA PHE A 193 4.67 -22.27 4.50
C PHE A 193 5.38 -23.01 3.37
N ASN A 194 5.29 -22.53 2.14
CA ASN A 194 5.97 -23.18 1.02
C ASN A 194 7.50 -23.03 1.04
N ARG A 195 8.05 -22.03 1.74
CA ARG A 195 9.50 -21.89 1.95
C ARG A 195 10.04 -22.89 2.96
N ILE A 196 9.25 -23.20 4.01
CA ILE A 196 9.65 -24.08 5.10
C ILE A 196 9.36 -25.55 4.74
N LEU A 197 8.19 -25.86 4.16
CA LEU A 197 7.80 -27.19 3.75
C LEU A 197 7.28 -27.17 2.31
N PRO A 198 8.19 -27.07 1.31
CA PRO A 198 7.82 -26.89 -0.09
C PRO A 198 7.11 -28.13 -0.66
N ALA A 199 5.94 -27.91 -1.29
CA ALA A 199 5.16 -28.98 -1.89
C ALA A 199 5.89 -29.65 -3.08
N SER A 200 6.78 -28.96 -3.75
CA SER A 200 7.64 -29.52 -4.81
C SER A 200 8.60 -30.60 -4.31
N VAL A 201 8.95 -30.58 -3.00
CA VAL A 201 9.84 -31.56 -2.39
C VAL A 201 9.06 -32.69 -1.71
N PHE A 202 8.04 -32.34 -0.93
CA PHE A 202 7.35 -33.29 -0.07
C PHE A 202 6.00 -33.75 -0.62
N GLY A 203 5.38 -32.99 -1.50
CA GLY A 203 3.98 -33.19 -1.89
C GLY A 203 3.68 -34.51 -2.61
N LYS A 204 4.66 -35.06 -3.33
CA LYS A 204 4.48 -36.31 -4.05
C LYS A 204 4.53 -37.54 -3.10
N GLU A 205 5.45 -37.55 -2.14
CA GLU A 205 5.66 -38.65 -1.21
C GLU A 205 4.77 -38.54 0.02
N HIS A 206 4.46 -37.30 0.44
CA HIS A 206 3.69 -36.99 1.63
C HIS A 206 2.53 -36.03 1.34
N PRO A 207 1.54 -36.41 0.49
CA PRO A 207 0.39 -35.56 0.21
C PRO A 207 -0.42 -35.24 1.47
N GLU A 208 -0.38 -36.08 2.51
CA GLU A 208 -1.05 -35.91 3.81
C GLU A 208 -0.52 -34.73 4.63
N TYR A 209 0.63 -34.18 4.29
CA TYR A 209 1.17 -32.98 4.93
C TYR A 209 0.42 -31.71 4.53
N TYR A 210 -0.29 -31.77 3.41
CA TYR A 210 -0.99 -30.62 2.81
C TYR A 210 -2.49 -30.67 3.00
N SER A 211 -3.16 -29.57 2.72
CA SER A 211 -4.57 -29.38 2.93
C SER A 211 -5.42 -30.47 2.27
N PHE A 212 -6.41 -30.96 3.01
CA PHE A 212 -7.50 -31.79 2.51
C PHE A 212 -8.70 -30.89 2.19
N ILE A 213 -9.05 -30.77 0.92
CA ILE A 213 -10.10 -29.90 0.41
C ILE A 213 -10.94 -30.65 -0.60
N ASN A 214 -12.27 -30.58 -0.47
CA ASN A 214 -13.23 -31.23 -1.38
C ASN A 214 -12.96 -32.73 -1.59
N GLY A 215 -12.59 -33.44 -0.51
CA GLY A 215 -12.40 -34.88 -0.53
C GLY A 215 -11.00 -35.38 -0.95
N GLU A 216 -10.07 -34.44 -1.22
CA GLU A 216 -8.72 -34.76 -1.72
C GLU A 216 -7.62 -33.99 -1.00
N ARG A 217 -6.42 -34.62 -0.92
CA ARG A 217 -5.19 -33.89 -0.52
C ARG A 217 -4.67 -33.11 -1.71
N ARG A 218 -4.31 -31.84 -1.48
CA ARG A 218 -3.93 -30.92 -2.55
C ARG A 218 -2.56 -30.30 -2.29
N PRO A 219 -1.46 -31.06 -2.45
CA PRO A 219 -0.13 -30.47 -2.38
C PRO A 219 0.08 -29.50 -3.55
N GLY A 220 0.65 -28.32 -3.26
CA GLY A 220 0.95 -27.28 -4.25
C GLY A 220 1.55 -26.06 -3.57
N ASP A 221 2.10 -25.15 -4.37
CA ASP A 221 2.82 -23.98 -3.84
C ASP A 221 1.94 -23.06 -2.99
N ASN A 222 0.63 -23.04 -3.24
CA ASN A 222 -0.34 -22.26 -2.48
C ASN A 222 -1.15 -23.10 -1.48
N SER A 223 -0.80 -24.38 -1.31
CA SER A 223 -1.47 -25.25 -0.35
C SER A 223 -1.07 -24.89 1.08
N GLN A 224 -2.01 -25.05 2.02
CA GLN A 224 -1.72 -24.92 3.44
C GLN A 224 -1.26 -26.27 4.01
N TRP A 225 -0.69 -26.26 5.20
CA TRP A 225 -0.32 -27.48 5.91
C TRP A 225 -1.52 -28.13 6.63
N CYS A 226 -1.43 -29.44 6.85
CA CYS A 226 -2.29 -30.15 7.78
C CYS A 226 -1.73 -30.02 9.19
N LEU A 227 -2.13 -28.97 9.92
CA LEU A 227 -1.54 -28.58 11.21
C LEU A 227 -1.81 -29.59 12.35
N THR A 228 -2.76 -30.51 12.15
CA THR A 228 -3.03 -31.60 13.11
C THR A 228 -2.22 -32.85 12.82
N ASN A 229 -1.49 -32.91 11.69
CA ASN A 229 -0.59 -34.04 11.40
C ASN A 229 0.69 -33.91 12.25
N PRO A 230 1.00 -34.89 13.13
CA PRO A 230 2.18 -34.82 13.99
C PRO A 230 3.51 -34.86 13.23
N GLU A 231 3.57 -35.52 12.07
CA GLU A 231 4.78 -35.58 11.26
C GLU A 231 5.12 -34.21 10.66
N VAL A 232 4.10 -33.43 10.26
CA VAL A 232 4.31 -32.05 9.80
C VAL A 232 5.00 -31.21 10.87
N PHE A 233 4.59 -31.37 12.14
CA PHE A 233 5.24 -30.67 13.25
C PHE A 233 6.73 -31.02 13.37
N GLU A 234 7.07 -32.32 13.36
CA GLU A 234 8.47 -32.77 13.52
C GLU A 234 9.35 -32.37 12.33
N VAL A 235 8.85 -32.46 11.12
CA VAL A 235 9.59 -32.00 9.93
C VAL A 235 9.83 -30.50 9.97
N VAL A 236 8.80 -29.71 10.28
CA VAL A 236 8.91 -28.25 10.41
C VAL A 236 9.89 -27.89 11.54
N ALA A 237 9.78 -28.50 12.72
CA ALA A 237 10.67 -28.24 13.85
C ALA A 237 12.13 -28.58 13.51
N SER A 238 12.39 -29.68 12.82
CA SER A 238 13.74 -30.06 12.36
C SER A 238 14.34 -29.05 11.38
N ARG A 239 13.51 -28.54 10.43
CA ARG A 239 13.96 -27.52 9.48
C ARG A 239 14.24 -26.18 10.17
N LEU A 240 13.40 -25.79 11.13
CA LEU A 240 13.60 -24.57 11.92
C LEU A 240 14.87 -24.66 12.76
N ASP A 241 15.18 -25.83 13.38
CA ASP A 241 16.43 -26.02 14.11
C ASP A 241 17.65 -25.75 13.21
N SER A 242 17.61 -26.23 11.96
CA SER A 242 18.67 -25.99 10.99
C SER A 242 18.78 -24.49 10.61
N ILE A 243 17.65 -23.82 10.40
CA ILE A 243 17.58 -22.39 10.09
C ILE A 243 18.13 -21.56 11.26
N PHE A 244 17.72 -21.86 12.49
CA PHE A 244 18.19 -21.14 13.68
C PHE A 244 19.68 -21.33 13.95
N LYS A 245 20.23 -22.50 13.66
CA LYS A 245 21.69 -22.75 13.76
C LYS A 245 22.47 -21.95 12.71
N ALA A 246 21.91 -21.73 11.53
CA ALA A 246 22.52 -20.92 10.49
C ALA A 246 22.45 -19.40 10.81
N HIS A 247 21.48 -18.97 11.61
CA HIS A 247 21.23 -17.56 11.97
C HIS A 247 21.12 -17.38 13.51
N PRO A 248 22.20 -17.60 14.29
CA PRO A 248 22.15 -17.61 15.75
C PRO A 248 21.77 -16.25 16.35
N ASP A 249 22.15 -15.15 15.70
CA ASP A 249 21.94 -13.78 16.20
C ASP A 249 20.53 -13.25 15.91
N MET A 250 19.79 -13.86 15.00
CA MET A 250 18.43 -13.45 14.66
C MET A 250 17.39 -14.24 15.47
N LYS A 251 16.34 -13.55 15.92
CA LYS A 251 15.38 -14.15 16.86
C LYS A 251 14.01 -14.44 16.25
N MET A 252 13.56 -13.72 15.23
CA MET A 252 12.17 -13.80 14.75
C MET A 252 12.05 -14.50 13.40
N ILE A 253 11.02 -15.36 13.28
CA ILE A 253 10.61 -15.99 12.04
C ILE A 253 9.08 -16.02 11.96
N SER A 254 8.53 -15.81 10.76
CA SER A 254 7.11 -16.03 10.54
C SER A 254 6.84 -17.48 10.13
N ILE A 255 5.81 -18.05 10.73
CA ILE A 255 5.21 -19.34 10.38
C ILE A 255 3.77 -19.02 9.96
N SER A 256 3.60 -18.69 8.70
CA SER A 256 2.34 -18.16 8.21
C SER A 256 1.90 -18.83 6.92
N GLN A 257 0.56 -18.93 6.78
CA GLN A 257 -0.09 -19.52 5.63
C GLN A 257 0.34 -18.87 4.30
N ASN A 258 0.33 -19.67 3.24
CA ASN A 258 0.43 -19.16 1.88
C ASN A 258 -0.80 -18.29 1.55
N ASP A 259 -0.64 -17.38 0.61
CA ASP A 259 -1.75 -16.52 0.19
C ASP A 259 -2.87 -17.36 -0.46
N GLY A 260 -4.10 -17.02 -0.14
CA GLY A 260 -5.30 -17.68 -0.67
C GLY A 260 -6.42 -17.80 0.34
N ASN A 261 -7.65 -17.67 -0.14
CA ASN A 261 -8.85 -17.81 0.66
C ASN A 261 -9.36 -19.24 0.65
N ASN A 262 -9.94 -19.70 1.78
CA ASN A 262 -10.54 -21.05 1.93
C ASN A 262 -9.60 -22.22 1.58
N THR A 263 -8.30 -22.04 1.70
CA THR A 263 -7.30 -23.07 1.37
C THR A 263 -6.82 -23.88 2.58
N ASN A 264 -7.35 -23.62 3.78
CA ASN A 264 -7.02 -24.36 5.00
C ASN A 264 -7.45 -25.84 4.93
N CYS A 265 -6.73 -26.69 5.65
CA CYS A 265 -7.04 -28.13 5.71
C CYS A 265 -8.38 -28.39 6.38
N ARG A 266 -9.24 -29.16 5.72
CA ARG A 266 -10.56 -29.58 6.20
C ARG A 266 -10.66 -31.07 6.45
N CYS A 267 -9.54 -31.77 6.75
CA CYS A 267 -9.61 -33.14 7.22
C CYS A 267 -10.35 -33.24 8.56
N PRO A 268 -10.87 -34.43 8.94
CA PRO A 268 -11.67 -34.57 10.16
C PRO A 268 -11.02 -33.98 11.41
N ALA A 269 -9.72 -34.25 11.63
CA ALA A 269 -8.98 -33.74 12.79
C ALA A 269 -8.81 -32.21 12.80
N CYS A 270 -8.50 -31.59 11.63
CA CYS A 270 -8.41 -30.13 11.55
C CYS A 270 -9.77 -29.48 11.80
N ARG A 271 -10.84 -30.05 11.25
CA ARG A 271 -12.21 -29.55 11.39
C ARG A 271 -12.69 -29.62 12.84
N GLU A 272 -12.40 -30.71 13.54
CA GLU A 272 -12.73 -30.86 14.98
C GLU A 272 -12.08 -29.74 15.82
N VAL A 273 -10.82 -29.42 15.55
CA VAL A 273 -10.14 -28.31 16.25
C VAL A 273 -10.73 -26.95 15.85
N ASP A 274 -10.99 -26.71 14.55
CA ASP A 274 -11.56 -25.45 14.07
C ASP A 274 -12.95 -25.20 14.68
N GLU A 275 -13.78 -26.24 14.78
CA GLU A 275 -15.12 -26.18 15.42
C GLU A 275 -15.02 -25.90 16.92
N TYR A 276 -14.12 -26.59 17.62
CA TYR A 276 -13.88 -26.37 19.04
C TYR A 276 -13.40 -24.95 19.31
N GLU A 277 -12.43 -24.44 18.56
CA GLU A 277 -11.86 -23.10 18.72
C GLU A 277 -12.76 -22.00 18.09
N GLY A 278 -13.74 -22.37 17.25
CA GLY A 278 -14.64 -21.45 16.55
C GLY A 278 -13.96 -20.65 15.43
N SER A 279 -12.71 -20.96 15.12
CA SER A 279 -11.92 -20.33 14.05
C SER A 279 -10.75 -21.25 13.65
N PRO A 280 -10.38 -21.31 12.36
CA PRO A 280 -9.16 -21.99 11.92
C PRO A 280 -7.88 -21.44 12.58
N SER A 281 -7.87 -20.21 13.05
CA SER A 281 -6.76 -19.65 13.81
C SER A 281 -6.37 -20.50 15.02
N GLY A 282 -7.31 -21.27 15.60
CA GLY A 282 -7.04 -22.17 16.72
C GLY A 282 -6.02 -23.26 16.39
N ASN A 283 -6.12 -23.88 15.20
CA ASN A 283 -5.11 -24.81 14.73
C ASN A 283 -3.73 -24.17 14.58
N PHE A 284 -3.68 -22.95 14.04
CA PHE A 284 -2.44 -22.20 13.89
C PHE A 284 -1.79 -21.90 15.23
N ILE A 285 -2.55 -21.35 16.19
CA ILE A 285 -1.99 -21.01 17.52
C ILE A 285 -1.55 -22.24 18.28
N ARG A 286 -2.29 -23.38 18.21
CA ARG A 286 -1.86 -24.65 18.81
C ARG A 286 -0.54 -25.16 18.23
N PHE A 287 -0.39 -25.07 16.92
CA PHE A 287 0.84 -25.49 16.23
C PHE A 287 2.02 -24.56 16.59
N LEU A 288 1.79 -23.24 16.53
CA LEU A 288 2.82 -22.25 16.89
C LEU A 288 3.24 -22.33 18.36
N ASN A 289 2.31 -22.53 19.28
CA ASN A 289 2.65 -22.67 20.69
C ASN A 289 3.60 -23.85 20.92
N LYS A 290 3.39 -25.00 20.25
CA LYS A 290 4.34 -26.12 20.34
C LYS A 290 5.73 -25.76 19.81
N LEU A 291 5.82 -25.00 18.71
CA LEU A 291 7.09 -24.50 18.20
C LEU A 291 7.74 -23.50 19.17
N ALA A 292 6.94 -22.60 19.75
CA ALA A 292 7.38 -21.59 20.71
C ALA A 292 7.89 -22.21 22.01
N GLU A 293 7.29 -23.31 22.47
CA GLU A 293 7.80 -24.14 23.60
C GLU A 293 9.10 -24.86 23.26
N ARG A 294 9.21 -25.37 22.01
CA ARG A 294 10.40 -26.07 21.52
C ARG A 294 11.61 -25.15 21.38
N PHE A 295 11.38 -23.88 21.03
CA PHE A 295 12.39 -22.86 20.78
C PHE A 295 12.10 -21.59 21.61
N PRO A 296 12.29 -21.64 22.95
CA PRO A 296 11.86 -20.56 23.85
C PRO A 296 12.64 -19.25 23.66
N ASP A 297 13.84 -19.30 23.07
CA ASP A 297 14.69 -18.14 22.80
C ASP A 297 14.36 -17.46 21.46
N LYS A 298 13.41 -18.01 20.71
CA LYS A 298 13.00 -17.48 19.41
C LYS A 298 11.60 -16.89 19.49
N GLU A 299 11.34 -15.88 18.65
CA GLU A 299 10.02 -15.29 18.44
C GLU A 299 9.40 -15.80 17.15
N PHE A 300 8.11 -16.07 17.21
CA PHE A 300 7.33 -16.50 16.06
C PHE A 300 6.31 -15.44 15.69
N SER A 301 6.07 -15.23 14.38
CA SER A 301 4.96 -14.44 13.88
C SER A 301 4.02 -15.32 13.03
N THR A 302 2.75 -15.00 12.98
CA THR A 302 1.78 -15.63 12.08
C THR A 302 0.73 -14.64 11.61
N LEU A 303 0.11 -14.90 10.46
CA LEU A 303 -0.94 -14.07 9.92
C LEU A 303 -2.30 -14.41 10.55
N ALA A 304 -3.00 -13.40 11.02
CA ALA A 304 -4.44 -13.41 11.24
C ALA A 304 -5.11 -12.73 10.03
N TYR A 305 -5.34 -13.51 8.99
CA TYR A 305 -5.67 -13.04 7.65
C TYR A 305 -6.68 -13.96 6.98
N LEU A 306 -7.70 -13.40 6.36
CA LEU A 306 -8.78 -14.14 5.72
C LEU A 306 -9.40 -15.17 6.69
N PHE A 307 -9.24 -16.47 6.42
CA PHE A 307 -9.83 -17.54 7.24
C PHE A 307 -9.28 -17.64 8.67
N THR A 308 -8.13 -17.04 8.98
CA THR A 308 -7.56 -16.99 10.33
C THR A 308 -7.76 -15.64 11.04
N MET A 309 -8.49 -14.69 10.45
CA MET A 309 -8.66 -13.34 11.00
C MET A 309 -9.24 -13.35 12.42
N GLN A 310 -10.24 -14.19 12.67
CA GLN A 310 -10.91 -14.23 13.98
C GLN A 310 -10.08 -14.98 15.02
N PRO A 311 -9.96 -14.46 16.26
CA PRO A 311 -9.24 -15.15 17.32
C PRO A 311 -9.92 -16.46 17.73
N PRO A 312 -9.15 -17.45 18.23
CA PRO A 312 -9.68 -18.69 18.77
C PRO A 312 -10.38 -18.47 20.12
N LYS A 313 -11.32 -19.37 20.48
CA LYS A 313 -12.08 -19.28 21.73
C LYS A 313 -11.32 -19.73 22.97
N HIS A 314 -10.47 -20.75 22.85
CA HIS A 314 -9.89 -21.45 24.00
C HIS A 314 -8.36 -21.31 24.08
N VAL A 315 -7.64 -21.54 22.98
CA VAL A 315 -6.18 -21.44 22.98
C VAL A 315 -5.73 -19.98 22.97
N LYS A 316 -4.66 -19.66 23.69
CA LYS A 316 -4.01 -18.35 23.68
C LYS A 316 -2.60 -18.44 23.14
N PRO A 317 -2.13 -17.43 22.37
CA PRO A 317 -0.74 -17.35 21.97
C PRO A 317 0.20 -17.27 23.16
N LEU A 318 1.36 -17.93 23.08
CA LEU A 318 2.44 -17.75 24.05
C LEU A 318 3.11 -16.38 23.89
N LYS A 319 3.89 -15.94 24.89
CA LYS A 319 4.51 -14.60 24.91
C LYS A 319 5.51 -14.35 23.77
N ASN A 320 6.07 -15.40 23.19
CA ASN A 320 6.96 -15.32 22.02
C ASN A 320 6.25 -15.60 20.68
N VAL A 321 4.90 -15.48 20.66
CA VAL A 321 4.09 -15.59 19.43
C VAL A 321 3.42 -14.25 19.14
N ASN A 322 3.72 -13.68 17.97
CA ASN A 322 3.21 -12.40 17.48
C ASN A 322 2.10 -12.65 16.43
N ILE A 323 0.98 -11.97 16.56
CA ILE A 323 -0.19 -12.12 15.66
C ILE A 323 -0.25 -10.95 14.70
N MET A 324 0.04 -11.19 13.41
CA MET A 324 -0.05 -10.18 12.37
C MET A 324 -1.46 -10.13 11.80
N LEU A 325 -2.25 -9.15 12.25
CA LEU A 325 -3.62 -8.93 11.81
C LEU A 325 -3.67 -7.98 10.61
N CYS A 326 -4.35 -8.40 9.53
CA CYS A 326 -4.44 -7.68 8.27
C CYS A 326 -5.81 -7.01 8.11
N ASP A 327 -5.85 -5.75 7.67
CA ASP A 327 -7.09 -5.00 7.46
C ASP A 327 -7.47 -4.82 5.97
N ILE A 328 -7.05 -5.77 5.13
CA ILE A 328 -7.18 -5.74 3.67
C ILE A 328 -8.59 -5.42 3.17
N ASP A 329 -9.63 -6.02 3.79
CA ASP A 329 -11.02 -5.88 3.35
C ASP A 329 -11.70 -4.58 3.82
N CYS A 330 -10.99 -3.75 4.59
CA CYS A 330 -11.56 -2.52 5.14
C CYS A 330 -11.64 -1.40 4.09
N LYS A 331 -12.69 -0.60 4.16
CA LYS A 331 -12.82 0.66 3.40
C LYS A 331 -12.07 1.79 4.12
N ARG A 332 -11.65 2.80 3.37
CA ARG A 332 -10.67 3.82 3.82
C ARG A 332 -11.20 5.26 3.75
N GLU A 333 -12.50 5.47 3.50
CA GLU A 333 -13.12 6.80 3.44
C GLU A 333 -13.31 7.45 4.81
N VAL A 334 -13.43 6.63 5.87
CA VAL A 334 -13.56 7.05 7.27
C VAL A 334 -12.70 6.13 8.16
N PRO A 335 -12.43 6.51 9.43
CA PRO A 335 -11.71 5.64 10.37
C PRO A 335 -12.32 4.24 10.47
N LEU A 336 -11.50 3.24 10.77
CA LEU A 336 -11.91 1.82 10.87
C LEU A 336 -13.07 1.60 11.87
N THR A 337 -13.20 2.47 12.86
CA THR A 337 -14.32 2.43 13.85
C THR A 337 -15.65 2.88 13.27
N ASP A 338 -15.67 3.60 12.14
CA ASP A 338 -16.81 4.39 11.69
C ASP A 338 -17.51 3.78 10.46
N ASN A 339 -17.00 2.67 9.92
CA ASN A 339 -17.64 1.94 8.82
C ASN A 339 -17.80 0.45 9.13
N GLU A 340 -18.74 -0.22 8.44
CA GLU A 340 -19.11 -1.62 8.67
C GLU A 340 -17.94 -2.58 8.43
N SER A 341 -17.18 -2.39 7.34
CA SER A 341 -16.03 -3.24 7.01
C SER A 341 -14.90 -3.12 8.06
N GLY A 342 -14.64 -1.90 8.53
CA GLY A 342 -13.67 -1.63 9.58
C GLY A 342 -14.08 -2.23 10.91
N GLN A 343 -15.38 -2.22 11.26
CA GLN A 343 -15.87 -2.82 12.51
C GLN A 343 -15.60 -4.33 12.59
N VAL A 344 -15.58 -5.05 11.47
CA VAL A 344 -15.22 -6.48 11.46
C VAL A 344 -13.75 -6.64 11.89
N PHE A 345 -12.86 -5.83 11.35
CA PHE A 345 -11.45 -5.79 11.75
C PHE A 345 -11.28 -5.35 13.22
N VAL A 346 -11.96 -4.29 13.64
CA VAL A 346 -11.88 -3.79 15.02
C VAL A 346 -12.30 -4.86 16.03
N LYS A 347 -13.36 -5.61 15.76
CA LYS A 347 -13.79 -6.74 16.61
C LYS A 347 -12.72 -7.83 16.68
N ALA A 348 -12.09 -8.15 15.55
CA ALA A 348 -10.98 -9.11 15.53
C ALA A 348 -9.78 -8.59 16.33
N LEU A 349 -9.39 -7.33 16.14
CA LEU A 349 -8.32 -6.67 16.86
C LEU A 349 -8.55 -6.68 18.39
N GLU A 350 -9.74 -6.26 18.82
CA GLU A 350 -10.13 -6.32 20.23
C GLU A 350 -10.17 -7.76 20.77
N GLY A 351 -10.61 -8.72 19.95
CA GLY A 351 -10.61 -10.12 20.32
C GLY A 351 -9.19 -10.68 20.55
N TRP A 352 -8.27 -10.39 19.64
CA TRP A 352 -6.87 -10.75 19.76
C TRP A 352 -6.19 -10.04 20.93
N SER A 353 -6.48 -8.75 21.17
CA SER A 353 -5.89 -7.98 22.28
C SER A 353 -6.31 -8.48 23.67
N ARG A 354 -7.41 -9.24 23.78
CA ARG A 354 -7.81 -9.91 25.04
C ARG A 354 -6.98 -11.14 25.38
N ILE A 355 -6.30 -11.71 24.39
CA ILE A 355 -5.55 -12.98 24.54
C ILE A 355 -4.07 -12.90 24.21
N SER A 356 -3.60 -11.75 23.67
CA SER A 356 -2.21 -11.49 23.35
C SER A 356 -1.85 -10.02 23.54
N ASP A 357 -0.65 -9.76 24.07
CA ASP A 357 -0.03 -8.42 24.14
C ASP A 357 0.94 -8.16 22.99
N ASN A 358 1.09 -9.12 22.05
CA ASN A 358 2.02 -9.07 20.93
C ASN A 358 1.27 -9.08 19.60
N ILE A 359 0.61 -7.97 19.28
CA ILE A 359 -0.10 -7.81 18.02
C ILE A 359 0.78 -7.03 17.06
N PHE A 360 0.81 -7.49 15.84
CA PHE A 360 1.39 -6.87 14.68
C PHE A 360 0.25 -6.48 13.73
N VAL A 361 0.19 -5.26 13.23
CA VAL A 361 -0.81 -4.85 12.22
C VAL A 361 -0.15 -4.72 10.86
N TRP A 362 -0.80 -5.31 9.86
CA TRP A 362 -0.57 -5.02 8.45
C TRP A 362 -1.71 -4.13 7.95
N ASP A 363 -1.41 -2.84 7.79
CA ASP A 363 -2.33 -1.81 7.31
C ASP A 363 -2.09 -1.54 5.81
N TYR A 364 -3.16 -1.36 5.06
CA TYR A 364 -3.15 -1.12 3.61
C TYR A 364 -3.54 0.33 3.32
N GLY A 365 -2.58 1.14 2.90
CA GLY A 365 -2.72 2.60 2.86
C GLY A 365 -2.99 3.22 1.49
N ILE A 366 -3.07 2.43 0.39
CA ILE A 366 -3.20 2.92 -1.00
C ILE A 366 -4.16 2.07 -1.82
N ASN A 367 -4.43 2.51 -3.05
CA ASN A 367 -5.10 1.69 -4.06
C ASN A 367 -4.05 0.83 -4.81
N PHE A 368 -4.16 -0.49 -4.76
CA PHE A 368 -3.20 -1.42 -5.37
C PHE A 368 -3.47 -1.70 -6.84
N ASP A 369 -4.74 -1.66 -7.27
CA ASP A 369 -5.11 -1.81 -8.68
C ASP A 369 -4.82 -0.56 -9.51
N ASN A 370 -4.80 0.62 -8.84
CA ASN A 370 -4.58 1.91 -9.47
C ASN A 370 -3.74 2.80 -8.54
N ILE A 371 -2.46 2.43 -8.34
CA ILE A 371 -1.54 3.16 -7.44
C ILE A 371 -1.42 4.62 -7.86
N VAL A 372 -1.40 4.87 -9.18
CA VAL A 372 -1.40 6.20 -9.77
C VAL A 372 -2.85 6.69 -9.93
N SER A 373 -3.59 6.77 -8.83
CA SER A 373 -4.92 7.40 -8.75
C SER A 373 -5.11 8.09 -7.41
N PRO A 374 -5.99 9.11 -7.30
CA PRO A 374 -6.26 9.77 -6.03
C PRO A 374 -6.78 8.80 -4.96
N PHE A 375 -6.19 8.87 -3.76
CA PHE A 375 -6.59 8.06 -2.61
C PHE A 375 -6.57 8.90 -1.33
N PRO A 376 -7.55 9.82 -1.14
CA PRO A 376 -7.52 10.89 -0.15
C PRO A 376 -7.89 10.43 1.27
N ASN A 377 -7.12 9.50 1.85
CA ASN A 377 -7.34 8.90 3.16
C ASN A 377 -6.44 9.47 4.28
N PHE A 378 -5.83 10.64 4.11
CA PHE A 378 -4.89 11.22 5.09
C PHE A 378 -5.52 11.48 6.46
N HIS A 379 -6.80 11.79 6.51
CA HIS A 379 -7.54 12.10 7.73
C HIS A 379 -7.80 10.88 8.63
N ILE A 380 -7.69 9.65 8.10
CA ILE A 380 -7.89 8.42 8.89
C ILE A 380 -6.60 7.87 9.49
N LEU A 381 -5.42 8.35 9.05
CA LEU A 381 -4.13 7.78 9.46
C LEU A 381 -3.93 7.84 10.97
N GLN A 382 -4.12 9.00 11.58
CA GLN A 382 -3.94 9.17 13.02
C GLN A 382 -4.94 8.37 13.86
N PRO A 383 -6.27 8.47 13.65
CA PRO A 383 -7.22 7.72 14.46
C PRO A 383 -7.03 6.19 14.33
N ASN A 384 -6.65 5.68 13.16
CA ASN A 384 -6.36 4.25 13.00
C ASN A 384 -5.09 3.84 13.76
N ILE A 385 -4.00 4.60 13.66
CA ILE A 385 -2.75 4.29 14.39
C ILE A 385 -2.95 4.41 15.91
N GLN A 386 -3.75 5.36 16.38
CA GLN A 386 -4.14 5.46 17.79
C GLN A 386 -4.99 4.25 18.24
N LEU A 387 -5.91 3.78 17.38
CA LEU A 387 -6.67 2.55 17.62
C LEU A 387 -5.75 1.35 17.78
N PHE A 388 -4.74 1.20 16.92
CA PHE A 388 -3.76 0.12 17.01
C PHE A 388 -3.00 0.16 18.33
N LYS A 389 -2.42 1.31 18.69
CA LYS A 389 -1.74 1.52 19.97
C LYS A 389 -2.61 1.16 21.18
N LYS A 390 -3.89 1.57 21.17
CA LYS A 390 -4.85 1.28 22.24
C LYS A 390 -5.11 -0.22 22.41
N ASN A 391 -4.96 -1.01 21.36
CA ASN A 391 -5.25 -2.44 21.32
C ASN A 391 -3.97 -3.32 21.33
N HIS A 392 -2.96 -2.95 22.11
CA HIS A 392 -1.74 -3.75 22.33
C HIS A 392 -0.93 -4.07 21.07
N VAL A 393 -1.09 -3.28 20.00
CA VAL A 393 -0.23 -3.41 18.82
C VAL A 393 1.16 -2.94 19.19
N THR A 394 2.15 -3.83 19.03
CA THR A 394 3.56 -3.56 19.30
C THR A 394 4.40 -3.40 18.05
N MET A 395 3.89 -3.87 16.92
CA MET A 395 4.54 -3.80 15.60
C MET A 395 3.55 -3.32 14.56
N HIS A 396 3.98 -2.44 13.65
CA HIS A 396 3.14 -1.87 12.61
C HIS A 396 3.84 -1.85 11.26
N PHE A 397 3.26 -2.50 10.29
CA PHE A 397 3.60 -2.40 8.87
C PHE A 397 2.46 -1.69 8.13
N SER A 398 2.75 -0.58 7.48
CA SER A 398 1.82 0.08 6.57
C SER A 398 2.29 -0.09 5.13
N GLN A 399 1.53 -0.86 4.36
CA GLN A 399 1.80 -1.06 2.95
C GLN A 399 1.35 0.18 2.19
N VAL A 400 2.31 1.03 1.89
CA VAL A 400 2.17 2.23 1.07
C VAL A 400 3.00 2.08 -0.20
N ASN A 401 3.27 3.13 -0.93
CA ASN A 401 3.85 3.05 -2.27
C ASN A 401 5.26 2.44 -2.31
N GLY A 402 5.39 1.22 -2.80
CA GLY A 402 6.67 0.64 -3.23
C GLY A 402 7.17 1.25 -4.53
N ILE A 403 6.35 2.00 -5.26
CA ILE A 403 6.66 2.62 -6.55
C ILE A 403 6.41 4.13 -6.55
N ARG A 404 7.13 4.82 -7.45
CA ARG A 404 7.02 6.26 -7.64
C ARG A 404 5.76 6.63 -8.44
N GLY A 405 5.14 7.78 -8.11
CA GLY A 405 4.02 8.33 -8.87
C GLY A 405 2.64 8.07 -8.29
N GLY A 406 2.54 7.39 -7.15
CA GLY A 406 1.26 7.25 -6.42
C GLY A 406 0.81 8.58 -5.78
N ASP A 407 -0.44 8.59 -5.30
CA ASP A 407 -1.08 9.78 -4.73
C ASP A 407 -0.34 10.33 -3.52
N PHE A 408 0.42 11.42 -3.71
CA PHE A 408 1.26 12.06 -2.70
C PHE A 408 2.10 11.06 -1.89
N SER A 409 2.75 10.13 -2.58
CA SER A 409 3.47 8.99 -1.99
C SER A 409 4.43 9.40 -0.89
N GLU A 410 5.25 10.45 -1.15
CA GLU A 410 6.26 10.91 -0.22
C GLU A 410 5.64 11.50 1.03
N MET A 411 4.55 12.26 0.89
CA MET A 411 3.82 12.83 2.02
C MET A 411 3.16 11.72 2.85
N ARG A 412 2.59 10.73 2.20
CA ARG A 412 1.96 9.57 2.86
C ARG A 412 2.97 8.81 3.71
N ALA A 413 4.12 8.46 3.11
CA ALA A 413 5.20 7.77 3.82
C ALA A 413 5.74 8.61 4.98
N TYR A 414 5.93 9.93 4.78
CA TYR A 414 6.35 10.87 5.83
C TYR A 414 5.37 10.89 7.01
N MET A 415 4.08 11.09 6.74
CA MET A 415 3.07 11.19 7.79
C MET A 415 2.93 9.89 8.58
N ILE A 416 2.87 8.75 7.88
CA ILE A 416 2.75 7.43 8.51
C ILE A 416 3.97 7.15 9.40
N ALA A 417 5.19 7.37 8.91
CA ALA A 417 6.40 7.13 9.69
C ALA A 417 6.46 7.99 10.96
N LYS A 418 6.09 9.28 10.87
CA LYS A 418 6.01 10.17 12.04
C LYS A 418 4.94 9.71 13.04
N LEU A 419 3.77 9.27 12.55
CA LEU A 419 2.68 8.75 13.41
C LEU A 419 3.01 7.39 14.03
N MET A 420 3.75 6.51 13.33
CA MET A 420 4.25 5.27 13.92
C MET A 420 5.21 5.51 15.09
N TRP A 421 5.98 6.59 15.05
CA TRP A 421 6.82 6.98 16.17
C TRP A 421 5.99 7.61 17.30
N ASN A 422 5.15 8.58 16.96
CA ASN A 422 4.29 9.29 17.91
C ASN A 422 2.88 9.52 17.33
N PRO A 423 1.89 8.71 17.69
CA PRO A 423 0.51 8.83 17.21
C PRO A 423 -0.24 10.09 17.66
N GLU A 424 0.33 10.84 18.59
CA GLU A 424 -0.31 12.08 19.13
C GLU A 424 0.04 13.34 18.31
N LEU A 425 0.83 13.19 17.24
CA LEU A 425 1.17 14.32 16.36
C LEU A 425 -0.06 14.75 15.55
N ASP A 426 -0.26 16.04 15.43
CA ASP A 426 -1.35 16.62 14.65
C ASP A 426 -1.13 16.41 13.13
N THR A 427 -2.04 15.70 12.48
CA THR A 427 -1.92 15.31 11.06
C THR A 427 -1.97 16.51 10.13
N ASP A 428 -2.73 17.55 10.46
CA ASP A 428 -2.81 18.75 9.62
C ASP A 428 -1.51 19.54 9.66
N SER A 429 -0.91 19.69 10.83
CA SER A 429 0.43 20.29 11.02
C SER A 429 1.51 19.49 10.29
N LEU A 430 1.47 18.15 10.34
CA LEU A 430 2.40 17.30 9.59
C LEU A 430 2.26 17.54 8.08
N MET A 431 1.04 17.56 7.57
CA MET A 431 0.74 17.80 6.15
C MET A 431 1.25 19.17 5.71
N GLN A 432 0.94 20.24 6.46
CA GLN A 432 1.38 21.60 6.15
C GLN A 432 2.91 21.72 6.18
N THR A 433 3.57 21.12 7.18
CA THR A 433 5.03 21.10 7.31
C THR A 433 5.67 20.41 6.12
N PHE A 434 5.17 19.23 5.75
CA PHE A 434 5.64 18.51 4.58
C PHE A 434 5.46 19.34 3.30
N MET A 435 4.25 19.83 3.06
CA MET A 435 3.94 20.57 1.82
C MET A 435 4.82 21.82 1.68
N LYS A 436 4.97 22.59 2.75
CA LYS A 436 5.83 23.79 2.74
C LYS A 436 7.28 23.44 2.40
N GLY A 437 7.84 22.41 3.01
CA GLY A 437 9.23 22.03 2.82
C GLY A 437 9.50 21.28 1.52
N TYR A 438 8.56 20.47 1.05
CA TYR A 438 8.73 19.63 -0.13
C TYR A 438 8.33 20.32 -1.43
N TYR A 439 7.26 21.15 -1.42
CA TYR A 439 6.72 21.82 -2.62
C TYR A 439 6.98 23.32 -2.66
N GLY A 440 7.55 23.93 -1.61
CA GLY A 440 7.87 25.35 -1.57
C GLY A 440 6.65 26.25 -1.85
N ALA A 441 6.75 27.14 -2.85
CA ALA A 441 5.69 28.09 -3.21
C ALA A 441 4.41 27.42 -3.77
N ALA A 442 4.47 26.18 -4.21
CA ALA A 442 3.29 25.43 -4.66
C ALA A 442 2.43 24.91 -3.50
N ALA A 443 2.95 24.84 -2.27
CA ALA A 443 2.31 24.24 -1.11
C ALA A 443 0.87 24.70 -0.84
N PRO A 444 0.51 26.00 -0.88
CA PRO A 444 -0.85 26.44 -0.58
C PRO A 444 -1.90 25.85 -1.54
N TYR A 445 -1.54 25.70 -2.81
CA TYR A 445 -2.46 25.19 -3.84
C TYR A 445 -2.66 23.67 -3.68
N LEU A 446 -1.60 22.94 -3.38
CA LEU A 446 -1.66 21.48 -3.17
C LEU A 446 -2.35 21.14 -1.85
N TYR A 447 -2.15 21.93 -0.82
CA TYR A 447 -2.88 21.78 0.45
C TYR A 447 -4.38 22.02 0.24
N GLN A 448 -4.76 23.07 -0.51
CA GLN A 448 -6.15 23.34 -0.85
C GLN A 448 -6.75 22.19 -1.67
N TYR A 449 -6.01 21.65 -2.65
CA TYR A 449 -6.42 20.47 -3.42
C TYR A 449 -6.75 19.28 -2.51
N GLN A 450 -5.86 18.94 -1.57
CA GLN A 450 -6.09 17.83 -0.65
C GLN A 450 -7.29 18.05 0.26
N LYS A 451 -7.47 19.25 0.78
CA LYS A 451 -8.63 19.58 1.65
C LYS A 451 -9.96 19.52 0.88
N ILE A 452 -10.00 19.98 -0.37
CA ILE A 452 -11.20 19.91 -1.21
C ILE A 452 -11.50 18.43 -1.55
N MET A 453 -10.49 17.65 -1.92
CA MET A 453 -10.67 16.24 -2.27
C MET A 453 -11.15 15.41 -1.09
N GLN A 454 -10.55 15.60 0.09
CA GLN A 454 -11.01 14.98 1.34
C GLN A 454 -12.48 15.37 1.65
N GLY A 455 -12.82 16.67 1.56
CA GLY A 455 -14.18 17.13 1.79
C GLY A 455 -15.17 16.54 0.79
N ALA A 456 -14.77 16.40 -0.48
CA ALA A 456 -15.60 15.78 -1.52
C ALA A 456 -15.79 14.27 -1.27
N LEU A 457 -14.77 13.55 -0.79
CA LEU A 457 -14.89 12.14 -0.40
C LEU A 457 -15.94 11.98 0.69
N LEU A 458 -15.78 12.70 1.79
CA LEU A 458 -16.72 12.64 2.92
C LEU A 458 -18.15 13.04 2.53
N ALA A 459 -18.30 14.07 1.69
CA ALA A 459 -19.61 14.53 1.22
C ALA A 459 -20.26 13.54 0.23
N SER A 460 -19.49 12.75 -0.49
CA SER A 460 -20.03 11.78 -1.45
C SER A 460 -20.63 10.56 -0.79
N GLY A 461 -20.16 10.21 0.42
CA GLY A 461 -20.50 8.97 1.10
C GLY A 461 -20.05 7.70 0.36
N GLN A 462 -19.21 7.84 -0.68
CA GLN A 462 -18.70 6.70 -1.44
C GLN A 462 -17.58 6.00 -0.67
N PRO A 463 -17.57 4.65 -0.64
CA PRO A 463 -16.48 3.91 -0.05
C PRO A 463 -15.18 4.14 -0.82
N LEU A 464 -14.06 4.14 -0.11
CA LEU A 464 -12.72 4.17 -0.70
C LEU A 464 -12.04 2.83 -0.46
N TRP A 465 -11.85 2.05 -1.52
CA TRP A 465 -11.33 0.70 -1.41
C TRP A 465 -9.97 0.55 -2.08
N ILE A 466 -9.15 -0.35 -1.55
CA ILE A 466 -7.77 -0.57 -2.02
C ILE A 466 -7.67 -1.21 -3.42
N TYR A 467 -8.78 -1.70 -3.98
CA TYR A 467 -8.90 -2.23 -5.34
C TYR A 467 -9.95 -1.45 -6.15
N ASP A 468 -10.06 -0.15 -5.90
CA ASP A 468 -10.99 0.75 -6.58
C ASP A 468 -10.49 1.18 -7.95
N SER A 469 -11.43 1.65 -8.79
CA SER A 469 -11.12 2.31 -10.05
C SER A 469 -11.44 3.81 -9.95
N PRO A 470 -10.72 4.67 -10.67
CA PRO A 470 -11.11 6.08 -10.82
C PRO A 470 -12.57 6.24 -11.30
N ILE A 471 -13.06 5.30 -12.10
CA ILE A 471 -14.42 5.32 -12.66
C ILE A 471 -15.48 5.17 -11.56
N SER A 472 -15.21 4.39 -10.52
CA SER A 472 -16.11 4.27 -9.35
C SER A 472 -16.40 5.61 -8.69
N HIS A 473 -15.51 6.57 -8.84
CA HIS A 473 -15.58 7.90 -8.23
C HIS A 473 -16.01 9.03 -9.17
N LYS A 474 -16.42 8.71 -10.41
CA LYS A 474 -16.79 9.72 -11.42
C LYS A 474 -17.91 10.68 -10.99
N ASN A 475 -18.82 10.24 -10.15
CA ASN A 475 -19.92 11.03 -9.60
C ASN A 475 -19.63 11.58 -8.18
N GLY A 476 -18.48 11.26 -7.61
CA GLY A 476 -18.02 11.67 -6.30
C GLY A 476 -16.86 12.67 -6.38
N ILE A 477 -15.67 12.22 -5.93
CA ILE A 477 -14.47 13.06 -5.91
C ILE A 477 -13.93 13.43 -7.29
N LEU A 478 -14.29 12.71 -8.34
CA LEU A 478 -13.83 12.93 -9.72
C LEU A 478 -14.92 13.50 -10.65
N ARG A 479 -16.00 14.07 -10.09
CA ARG A 479 -17.02 14.73 -10.92
C ARG A 479 -16.44 15.93 -11.69
N PRO A 480 -16.97 16.27 -12.88
CA PRO A 480 -16.37 17.25 -13.79
C PRO A 480 -16.07 18.62 -13.17
N ALA A 481 -16.97 19.13 -12.32
CA ALA A 481 -16.77 20.43 -11.66
C ALA A 481 -15.56 20.42 -10.68
N LEU A 482 -15.31 19.29 -10.01
CA LEU A 482 -14.15 19.13 -9.14
C LEU A 482 -12.87 18.95 -9.94
N LEU A 483 -12.87 18.12 -11.00
CA LEU A 483 -11.74 17.95 -11.90
C LEU A 483 -11.25 19.30 -12.46
N LYS A 484 -12.18 20.16 -12.92
CA LYS A 484 -11.85 21.51 -13.37
C LYS A 484 -11.16 22.33 -12.27
N ASN A 485 -11.66 22.26 -11.04
CA ASN A 485 -11.06 22.98 -9.90
C ASN A 485 -9.68 22.42 -9.53
N TYR A 486 -9.53 21.09 -9.50
CA TYR A 486 -8.26 20.43 -9.23
C TYR A 486 -7.18 20.81 -10.25
N ASN A 487 -7.51 20.76 -11.54
CA ASN A 487 -6.59 21.19 -12.59
C ASN A 487 -6.18 22.66 -12.42
N ALA A 488 -7.11 23.56 -12.13
CA ALA A 488 -6.81 24.97 -11.90
C ALA A 488 -5.87 25.17 -10.68
N LEU A 489 -5.96 24.34 -9.66
CA LEU A 489 -5.04 24.37 -8.52
C LEU A 489 -3.64 23.86 -8.89
N PHE A 490 -3.56 22.76 -9.65
CA PHE A 490 -2.29 22.25 -10.16
C PHE A 490 -1.62 23.22 -11.14
N ASP A 491 -2.39 23.91 -12.01
CA ASP A 491 -1.85 24.94 -12.91
C ASP A 491 -1.21 26.08 -12.12
N LYS A 492 -1.85 26.55 -11.04
CA LYS A 492 -1.29 27.55 -10.13
C LYS A 492 -0.07 27.03 -9.39
N ALA A 493 -0.07 25.76 -8.95
CA ALA A 493 1.04 25.14 -8.29
C ALA A 493 2.26 25.00 -9.21
N GLU A 494 2.10 24.51 -10.45
CA GLU A 494 3.17 24.43 -11.46
C GLU A 494 3.71 25.83 -11.79
N ALA A 495 2.85 26.83 -11.98
CA ALA A 495 3.25 28.21 -12.25
C ALA A 495 4.07 28.83 -11.11
N ALA A 496 3.68 28.58 -9.84
CA ALA A 496 4.35 29.13 -8.67
C ALA A 496 5.81 28.64 -8.50
N VAL A 497 6.15 27.50 -9.08
CA VAL A 497 7.49 26.88 -8.99
C VAL A 497 8.15 26.67 -10.36
N SER A 498 7.65 27.34 -11.40
CA SER A 498 8.11 27.14 -12.79
C SER A 498 9.61 27.41 -13.02
N ALA A 499 10.23 28.26 -12.20
CA ALA A 499 11.67 28.55 -12.26
C ALA A 499 12.55 27.51 -11.56
N ASP A 500 11.97 26.61 -10.75
CA ASP A 500 12.69 25.56 -10.03
C ASP A 500 12.28 24.18 -10.57
N THR A 501 13.14 23.60 -11.41
CA THR A 501 12.86 22.30 -12.05
C THR A 501 12.62 21.16 -11.05
N VAL A 502 13.28 21.19 -9.87
CA VAL A 502 13.11 20.16 -8.84
C VAL A 502 11.71 20.24 -8.24
N LEU A 503 11.30 21.44 -7.83
CA LEU A 503 9.96 21.66 -7.27
C LEU A 503 8.87 21.43 -8.32
N LEU A 504 9.09 21.89 -9.55
CA LEU A 504 8.15 21.67 -10.66
C LEU A 504 7.94 20.17 -10.93
N ASN A 505 9.00 19.37 -10.94
CA ASN A 505 8.90 17.94 -11.14
C ASN A 505 8.17 17.24 -9.99
N ARG A 506 8.34 17.70 -8.75
CA ARG A 506 7.56 17.20 -7.59
C ARG A 506 6.06 17.47 -7.76
N VAL A 507 5.70 18.67 -8.20
CA VAL A 507 4.30 19.04 -8.46
C VAL A 507 3.72 18.20 -9.59
N ARG A 508 4.46 18.05 -10.71
CA ARG A 508 4.05 17.23 -11.86
C ARG A 508 3.87 15.76 -11.50
N LEU A 509 4.76 15.21 -10.67
CA LEU A 509 4.63 13.85 -10.14
C LEU A 509 3.33 13.68 -9.37
N SER A 510 3.01 14.63 -8.49
CA SER A 510 1.77 14.61 -7.70
C SER A 510 0.49 14.88 -8.53
N ARG A 511 0.62 15.38 -9.77
CA ARG A 511 -0.50 15.58 -10.70
C ARG A 511 -0.84 14.32 -11.50
N LEU A 512 0.09 13.36 -11.61
CA LEU A 512 -0.13 12.14 -12.41
C LEU A 512 -1.40 11.37 -12.01
N PRO A 513 -1.74 11.20 -10.72
CA PRO A 513 -2.99 10.56 -10.32
C PRO A 513 -4.25 11.20 -10.91
N LEU A 514 -4.26 12.52 -11.01
CA LEU A 514 -5.37 13.25 -11.63
C LEU A 514 -5.44 13.02 -13.14
N GLN A 515 -4.29 13.10 -13.84
CA GLN A 515 -4.19 12.87 -15.28
C GLN A 515 -4.56 11.44 -15.67
N TYR A 516 -4.10 10.44 -14.90
CA TYR A 516 -4.51 9.04 -15.08
C TYR A 516 -6.02 8.87 -14.90
N SER A 517 -6.60 9.49 -13.85
CA SER A 517 -8.05 9.43 -13.63
C SER A 517 -8.84 10.07 -14.76
N GLU A 518 -8.38 11.19 -15.32
CA GLU A 518 -9.04 11.85 -16.46
C GLU A 518 -9.01 10.96 -17.72
N LEU A 519 -7.91 10.23 -17.97
CA LEU A 519 -7.82 9.23 -19.04
C LEU A 519 -8.81 8.08 -18.82
N GLU A 520 -8.87 7.54 -17.60
CA GLU A 520 -9.80 6.46 -17.26
C GLU A 520 -11.28 6.90 -17.40
N LEU A 521 -11.60 8.12 -16.98
CA LEU A 521 -12.95 8.66 -17.14
C LEU A 521 -13.30 8.90 -18.62
N ALA A 522 -12.37 9.42 -19.41
CA ALA A 522 -12.59 9.71 -20.83
C ALA A 522 -12.91 8.47 -21.67
N ARG A 523 -12.38 7.28 -21.30
CA ARG A 523 -12.70 6.03 -22.00
C ARG A 523 -14.12 5.52 -21.70
N THR A 524 -14.78 6.05 -20.67
CA THR A 524 -16.17 5.73 -20.29
C THR A 524 -17.19 6.76 -20.82
N ASP A 525 -16.76 7.67 -21.69
CA ASP A 525 -17.62 8.67 -22.30
C ASP A 525 -17.45 8.64 -23.83
N ILE A 526 -18.47 8.14 -24.51
CA ILE A 526 -18.47 8.06 -25.99
C ILE A 526 -18.38 9.44 -26.67
N HIS A 527 -18.73 10.51 -25.95
CA HIS A 527 -18.66 11.89 -26.41
C HIS A 527 -17.35 12.60 -26.05
N SER A 528 -16.41 11.91 -25.44
CA SER A 528 -15.10 12.49 -25.09
C SER A 528 -14.39 13.05 -26.34
N ASP A 529 -13.80 14.24 -26.20
CA ASP A 529 -12.98 14.85 -27.26
C ASP A 529 -11.70 14.02 -27.46
N LYS A 530 -11.68 13.22 -28.52
CA LYS A 530 -10.55 12.31 -28.81
C LYS A 530 -9.24 13.05 -29.04
N THR A 531 -9.27 14.31 -29.52
CA THR A 531 -8.05 15.12 -29.68
C THR A 531 -7.49 15.53 -28.34
N ALA A 532 -8.33 16.08 -27.46
CA ALA A 532 -7.91 16.44 -26.10
C ALA A 532 -7.43 15.21 -25.29
N VAL A 533 -8.09 14.07 -25.45
CA VAL A 533 -7.67 12.81 -24.81
C VAL A 533 -6.31 12.34 -25.33
N GLN A 534 -6.05 12.45 -26.65
CA GLN A 534 -4.74 12.11 -27.23
C GLN A 534 -3.63 13.03 -26.72
N GLU A 535 -3.90 14.32 -26.58
CA GLU A 535 -2.93 15.28 -26.01
C GLU A 535 -2.62 14.96 -24.55
N LEU A 536 -3.65 14.67 -23.74
CA LEU A 536 -3.49 14.27 -22.36
C LEU A 536 -2.70 12.96 -22.23
N LEU A 537 -2.98 11.98 -23.09
CA LEU A 537 -2.26 10.70 -23.13
C LEU A 537 -0.78 10.88 -23.46
N ASN A 538 -0.46 11.73 -24.44
CA ASN A 538 0.92 12.05 -24.79
C ASN A 538 1.66 12.74 -23.64
N LEU A 539 0.99 13.69 -22.96
CA LEU A 539 1.54 14.37 -21.80
C LEU A 539 1.76 13.42 -20.62
N PHE A 540 0.83 12.49 -20.39
CA PHE A 540 0.95 11.48 -19.34
C PHE A 540 2.12 10.53 -19.61
N GLU A 541 2.29 10.06 -20.84
CA GLU A 541 3.41 9.21 -21.26
C GLU A 541 4.76 9.93 -21.09
N GLU A 542 4.87 11.17 -21.56
CA GLU A 542 6.07 12.01 -21.39
C GLU A 542 6.41 12.19 -19.90
N ARG A 543 5.42 12.55 -19.08
CA ARG A 543 5.62 12.81 -17.65
C ARG A 543 5.99 11.54 -16.88
N THR A 544 5.33 10.42 -17.13
CA THR A 544 5.64 9.15 -16.46
C THR A 544 7.06 8.68 -16.79
N ALA A 545 7.46 8.76 -18.06
CA ALA A 545 8.82 8.42 -18.50
C ALA A 545 9.86 9.37 -17.89
N GLY A 546 9.65 10.70 -17.99
CA GLY A 546 10.57 11.71 -17.50
C GLY A 546 10.72 11.76 -15.98
N LEU A 547 9.69 11.34 -15.24
CA LEU A 547 9.66 11.31 -13.77
C LEU A 547 10.00 9.94 -13.18
N GLY A 548 10.27 8.93 -14.00
CA GLY A 548 10.71 7.60 -13.56
C GLY A 548 9.60 6.77 -12.90
N VAL A 549 8.36 6.87 -13.40
CA VAL A 549 7.25 5.99 -12.98
C VAL A 549 7.35 4.68 -13.74
N THR A 550 7.48 3.57 -13.03
CA THR A 550 7.74 2.25 -13.63
C THR A 550 6.51 1.36 -13.70
N SER A 551 5.49 1.62 -12.86
CA SER A 551 4.26 0.83 -12.82
C SER A 551 3.07 1.69 -12.41
N LEU A 552 1.85 1.31 -12.83
CA LEU A 552 0.58 1.94 -12.46
C LEU A 552 -0.14 1.16 -11.36
N ASN A 553 0.21 -0.10 -11.12
CA ASN A 553 -0.40 -0.97 -10.11
C ASN A 553 0.59 -2.02 -9.56
N GLU A 554 0.14 -2.80 -8.58
CA GLU A 554 0.96 -3.85 -7.96
C GLU A 554 1.32 -5.02 -8.90
N ARG A 555 0.65 -5.14 -10.05
CA ARG A 555 0.89 -6.20 -11.05
C ARG A 555 1.87 -5.78 -12.14
N ASN A 556 2.63 -4.70 -11.91
CA ASN A 556 3.62 -4.16 -12.83
C ASN A 556 3.06 -3.73 -14.21
N ASN A 557 1.83 -3.19 -14.24
CA ASN A 557 1.29 -2.58 -15.45
C ASN A 557 2.08 -1.30 -15.77
N ARG A 558 2.89 -1.33 -16.82
CA ARG A 558 3.80 -0.24 -17.20
C ARG A 558 3.04 0.92 -17.85
N PRO A 559 3.44 2.18 -17.60
CA PRO A 559 2.81 3.35 -18.24
C PRO A 559 2.86 3.32 -19.77
N ASP A 560 3.99 2.85 -20.38
CA ASP A 560 4.14 2.75 -21.83
C ASP A 560 3.20 1.68 -22.44
N ASP A 561 3.01 0.54 -21.75
CA ASP A 561 2.06 -0.50 -22.15
C ASP A 561 0.62 0.00 -22.05
N TYR A 562 0.29 0.71 -20.98
CA TYR A 562 -1.01 1.38 -20.81
C TYR A 562 -1.28 2.37 -21.93
N CYS A 563 -0.35 3.26 -22.23
CA CYS A 563 -0.52 4.27 -23.28
C CYS A 563 -0.64 3.64 -24.68
N ARG A 564 0.14 2.59 -24.96
CA ARG A 564 0.03 1.81 -26.19
C ARG A 564 -1.35 1.16 -26.32
N LEU A 565 -1.80 0.47 -25.26
CA LEU A 565 -3.14 -0.13 -25.22
C LEU A 565 -4.25 0.91 -25.41
N TYR A 566 -4.12 2.06 -24.73
CA TYR A 566 -5.10 3.15 -24.82
C TYR A 566 -5.26 3.63 -26.26
N ARG A 567 -4.13 3.86 -26.98
CA ARG A 567 -4.12 4.23 -28.41
C ARG A 567 -4.74 3.16 -29.31
N GLN A 568 -4.56 1.89 -29.00
CA GLN A 568 -5.08 0.78 -29.82
C GLN A 568 -6.56 0.49 -29.56
N ARG A 569 -7.02 0.62 -28.31
CA ARG A 569 -8.34 0.15 -27.90
C ARG A 569 -9.38 1.25 -27.74
N PHE A 570 -9.01 2.42 -27.19
CA PHE A 570 -9.97 3.45 -26.76
C PHE A 570 -9.99 4.70 -27.65
N LEU A 571 -8.92 5.01 -28.37
CA LEU A 571 -8.85 6.17 -29.28
C LEU A 571 -9.42 5.91 -30.68
N PRO A 572 -9.27 4.73 -31.30
CA PRO A 572 -9.71 4.55 -32.67
C PRO A 572 -11.21 4.75 -32.78
N GLN A 573 -11.61 5.42 -33.87
CA GLN A 573 -13.02 5.46 -34.29
C GLN A 573 -13.37 4.05 -34.74
N LYS A 574 -14.29 3.40 -34.06
CA LYS A 574 -14.71 2.05 -34.37
C LYS A 574 -15.85 2.08 -35.36
N GLU A 575 -15.96 1.02 -36.18
CA GLU A 575 -17.12 0.77 -36.99
C GLU A 575 -18.37 0.74 -36.11
N GLN A 576 -19.44 1.39 -36.52
CA GLN A 576 -20.67 1.43 -35.73
C GLN A 576 -21.31 0.04 -35.71
N SER A 577 -21.37 -0.57 -34.54
CA SER A 577 -22.04 -1.84 -34.35
C SER A 577 -23.54 -1.74 -34.59
N LYS A 578 -24.12 -2.64 -35.38
CA LYS A 578 -25.57 -2.78 -35.56
C LYS A 578 -26.29 -3.19 -34.26
N ALA A 579 -25.57 -3.68 -33.29
CA ALA A 579 -26.08 -4.02 -31.96
C ALA A 579 -25.99 -2.83 -30.96
N ALA A 580 -25.46 -1.67 -31.36
CA ALA A 580 -25.35 -0.52 -30.45
C ALA A 580 -26.73 -0.15 -29.88
N GLY A 581 -26.82 -0.13 -28.53
CA GLY A 581 -28.07 0.14 -27.81
C GLY A 581 -29.13 -0.97 -27.88
N ALA A 582 -28.80 -2.16 -28.40
CA ALA A 582 -29.69 -3.30 -28.44
C ALA A 582 -30.09 -3.74 -27.03
N ARG A 583 -31.36 -4.13 -26.88
CA ARG A 583 -31.89 -4.60 -25.60
C ARG A 583 -31.42 -6.02 -25.30
N VAL A 584 -30.91 -6.23 -24.10
CA VAL A 584 -30.50 -7.54 -23.61
C VAL A 584 -31.63 -8.23 -22.86
N THR A 585 -31.92 -9.49 -23.18
CA THR A 585 -32.84 -10.34 -22.42
C THR A 585 -32.08 -11.56 -21.90
N TRP A 586 -31.93 -11.64 -20.58
CA TRP A 586 -31.14 -12.70 -19.93
C TRP A 586 -31.86 -14.03 -19.89
N ILE A 587 -31.16 -15.11 -20.27
CA ILE A 587 -31.54 -16.51 -20.09
C ILE A 587 -30.71 -17.11 -18.93
N LYS A 588 -29.39 -16.88 -18.94
CA LYS A 588 -28.44 -17.16 -17.85
C LYS A 588 -27.75 -15.84 -17.50
N PRO A 589 -28.26 -15.11 -16.50
CA PRO A 589 -27.77 -13.77 -16.19
C PRO A 589 -26.35 -13.84 -15.59
N PRO A 590 -25.61 -12.69 -15.60
CA PRO A 590 -24.32 -12.59 -14.95
C PRO A 590 -24.46 -12.69 -13.43
N HIS A 591 -23.34 -12.83 -12.76
CA HIS A 591 -23.25 -12.76 -11.31
C HIS A 591 -23.81 -11.42 -10.79
N GLU A 592 -24.53 -11.45 -9.65
CA GLU A 592 -25.24 -10.31 -9.09
C GLU A 592 -24.36 -9.06 -8.88
N ARG A 593 -23.08 -9.25 -8.56
CA ARG A 593 -22.08 -8.19 -8.40
C ARG A 593 -21.95 -7.30 -9.65
N TYR A 594 -22.19 -7.83 -10.86
CA TYR A 594 -22.05 -7.15 -12.14
C TYR A 594 -23.40 -6.85 -12.81
N ARG A 595 -24.51 -7.16 -12.17
CA ARG A 595 -25.84 -7.08 -12.76
C ARG A 595 -26.32 -5.64 -13.02
N ALA A 596 -25.88 -4.68 -12.20
CA ALA A 596 -26.29 -3.27 -12.34
C ALA A 596 -25.84 -2.60 -13.65
N LEU A 597 -24.73 -3.09 -14.25
CA LEU A 597 -24.19 -2.59 -15.52
C LEU A 597 -24.61 -3.47 -16.71
N ALA A 598 -25.07 -4.70 -16.46
CA ALA A 598 -25.21 -5.75 -17.47
C ALA A 598 -26.24 -5.43 -18.57
N ASP A 599 -27.28 -4.64 -18.28
CA ASP A 599 -28.34 -4.36 -19.24
C ASP A 599 -27.90 -3.44 -20.39
N THR A 600 -26.79 -2.72 -20.24
CA THR A 600 -26.23 -1.81 -21.26
C THR A 600 -24.79 -2.15 -21.64
N ALA A 601 -23.99 -2.66 -20.74
CA ALA A 601 -22.56 -2.83 -20.91
C ALA A 601 -22.12 -3.72 -22.09
N LEU A 602 -23.02 -4.58 -22.61
CA LEU A 602 -22.70 -5.41 -23.79
C LEU A 602 -23.01 -4.73 -25.12
N THR A 603 -23.57 -3.50 -25.12
CA THR A 603 -24.04 -2.83 -26.35
C THR A 603 -23.89 -1.31 -26.29
N ASP A 604 -23.15 -0.76 -25.32
CA ASP A 604 -23.04 0.70 -25.12
C ASP A 604 -21.90 1.36 -25.91
N GLY A 605 -21.05 0.57 -26.56
CA GLY A 605 -19.93 1.05 -27.37
C GLY A 605 -18.70 1.42 -26.54
N LEU A 606 -18.70 1.11 -25.22
CA LEU A 606 -17.61 1.39 -24.30
C LEU A 606 -16.84 0.12 -23.98
N TYR A 607 -15.53 0.14 -24.20
CA TYR A 607 -14.69 -1.01 -24.01
C TYR A 607 -14.03 -1.03 -22.63
N GLY A 608 -14.07 -2.19 -21.96
CA GLY A 608 -13.40 -2.41 -20.70
C GLY A 608 -11.88 -2.35 -20.80
N GLY A 609 -11.23 -1.92 -19.72
CA GLY A 609 -9.79 -1.86 -19.57
C GLY A 609 -9.19 -3.13 -18.96
N THR A 610 -7.97 -3.01 -18.45
CA THR A 610 -7.25 -4.10 -17.78
C THR A 610 -7.78 -4.44 -16.39
N THR A 611 -8.68 -3.62 -15.85
CA THR A 611 -9.41 -3.90 -14.61
C THR A 611 -10.80 -4.43 -14.94
N TYR A 612 -11.31 -5.35 -14.14
CA TYR A 612 -12.60 -6.02 -14.37
C TYR A 612 -13.77 -5.35 -13.62
N VAL A 613 -13.56 -4.14 -13.10
CA VAL A 613 -14.57 -3.45 -12.27
C VAL A 613 -15.55 -2.57 -13.05
N GLU A 614 -15.25 -2.29 -14.31
CA GLU A 614 -16.09 -1.44 -15.18
C GLU A 614 -16.15 -1.96 -16.62
N SER A 615 -17.27 -1.75 -17.28
CA SER A 615 -17.58 -2.18 -18.66
C SER A 615 -17.56 -3.69 -18.90
N TRP A 616 -17.14 -4.47 -17.92
CA TRP A 616 -17.09 -5.92 -17.99
C TRP A 616 -18.28 -6.56 -17.28
N VAL A 617 -18.85 -7.58 -17.90
CA VAL A 617 -19.92 -8.39 -17.32
C VAL A 617 -19.39 -9.78 -17.01
N GLY A 618 -19.49 -10.24 -15.75
CA GLY A 618 -18.82 -11.44 -15.25
C GLY A 618 -19.76 -12.57 -14.82
N TRP A 619 -19.32 -13.82 -15.06
CA TRP A 619 -19.94 -15.07 -14.60
C TRP A 619 -18.96 -15.89 -13.80
N GLU A 620 -19.40 -16.40 -12.65
CA GLU A 620 -18.59 -17.22 -11.76
C GLU A 620 -19.05 -18.68 -11.80
N GLY A 621 -18.20 -19.59 -12.26
CA GLY A 621 -18.47 -21.03 -12.31
C GLY A 621 -19.69 -21.42 -13.17
N ALA A 622 -20.19 -20.52 -14.00
CA ALA A 622 -21.45 -20.66 -14.72
C ALA A 622 -21.27 -20.42 -16.22
N ASP A 623 -22.33 -20.73 -16.99
CA ASP A 623 -22.44 -20.38 -18.41
C ASP A 623 -23.18 -19.04 -18.57
N ALA A 624 -22.98 -18.31 -19.67
CA ALA A 624 -23.78 -17.17 -20.07
C ALA A 624 -24.78 -17.56 -21.17
N ALA A 625 -25.98 -16.97 -21.13
CA ALA A 625 -26.92 -17.04 -22.24
C ALA A 625 -27.85 -15.83 -22.21
N PHE A 626 -28.04 -15.17 -23.36
CA PHE A 626 -28.93 -14.02 -23.51
C PHE A 626 -29.34 -13.80 -24.97
N VAL A 627 -30.37 -12.98 -25.17
CA VAL A 627 -30.83 -12.56 -26.49
C VAL A 627 -30.71 -11.06 -26.62
N LEU A 628 -30.11 -10.60 -27.72
CA LEU A 628 -30.10 -9.20 -28.15
C LEU A 628 -31.26 -8.97 -29.08
N ASP A 629 -32.06 -7.91 -28.85
CA ASP A 629 -33.05 -7.40 -29.78
C ASP A 629 -32.48 -6.16 -30.51
N LEU A 630 -32.16 -6.29 -31.77
CA LEU A 630 -31.64 -5.18 -32.61
C LEU A 630 -32.67 -4.10 -32.92
N GLY A 631 -33.93 -4.28 -32.45
CA GLY A 631 -35.06 -3.36 -32.68
C GLY A 631 -35.78 -3.61 -34.02
N GLU A 632 -35.06 -3.92 -35.07
CA GLU A 632 -35.54 -4.22 -36.42
C GLU A 632 -34.66 -5.32 -37.07
N GLU A 633 -35.10 -5.86 -38.19
CA GLU A 633 -34.26 -6.74 -39.00
C GLU A 633 -33.07 -5.97 -39.59
N LYS A 634 -31.86 -6.47 -39.34
CA LYS A 634 -30.59 -5.92 -39.86
C LYS A 634 -29.81 -7.01 -40.59
N THR A 635 -29.12 -6.60 -41.65
CA THR A 635 -28.25 -7.49 -42.44
C THR A 635 -26.81 -7.32 -41.99
N PHE A 636 -26.13 -8.43 -41.67
CA PHE A 636 -24.76 -8.43 -41.19
C PHE A 636 -24.02 -9.72 -41.60
N THR A 637 -22.69 -9.66 -41.53
CA THR A 637 -21.80 -10.80 -41.87
C THR A 637 -20.95 -11.25 -40.72
N ARG A 638 -20.78 -10.42 -39.67
CA ARG A 638 -19.84 -10.73 -38.56
C ARG A 638 -20.48 -10.39 -37.23
N ILE A 639 -20.25 -11.28 -36.26
CA ILE A 639 -20.54 -11.08 -34.84
C ILE A 639 -19.27 -11.34 -34.06
N GLU A 640 -18.92 -10.42 -33.16
CA GLU A 640 -17.76 -10.56 -32.26
C GLU A 640 -18.08 -10.12 -30.83
N THR A 641 -17.41 -10.73 -29.86
CA THR A 641 -17.51 -10.39 -28.43
C THR A 641 -16.11 -10.39 -27.83
N ASP A 642 -15.78 -9.38 -27.01
CA ASP A 642 -14.52 -9.31 -26.31
C ASP A 642 -14.57 -10.08 -24.99
N PHE A 643 -13.49 -10.79 -24.66
CA PHE A 643 -13.28 -11.51 -23.41
C PHE A 643 -12.00 -11.03 -22.73
N LEU A 644 -12.05 -10.86 -21.41
CA LEU A 644 -10.88 -10.56 -20.60
C LEU A 644 -10.21 -11.87 -20.14
N HIS A 645 -8.88 -11.93 -20.26
CA HIS A 645 -8.04 -12.96 -19.66
C HIS A 645 -7.12 -12.33 -18.64
N GLN A 646 -7.22 -12.72 -17.36
CA GLN A 646 -6.41 -12.21 -16.26
C GLN A 646 -6.28 -13.27 -15.17
N LEU A 647 -5.29 -14.16 -15.30
CA LEU A 647 -5.11 -15.31 -14.40
C LEU A 647 -5.02 -14.91 -12.94
N GLY A 648 -4.28 -13.84 -12.62
CA GLY A 648 -4.11 -13.34 -11.25
C GLY A 648 -5.40 -12.91 -10.56
N ALA A 649 -6.48 -12.66 -11.31
CA ALA A 649 -7.81 -12.36 -10.79
C ALA A 649 -8.81 -13.53 -10.99
N TRP A 650 -8.33 -14.74 -11.29
CA TRP A 650 -9.13 -15.94 -11.55
C TRP A 650 -10.04 -15.81 -12.78
N ILE A 651 -9.69 -14.92 -13.70
CA ILE A 651 -10.44 -14.67 -14.94
C ILE A 651 -9.79 -15.46 -16.05
N LEU A 652 -10.47 -16.53 -16.46
CA LEU A 652 -10.02 -17.45 -17.48
C LEU A 652 -10.93 -17.33 -18.73
N LEU A 653 -10.39 -17.67 -19.90
CA LEU A 653 -11.20 -17.73 -21.10
C LEU A 653 -12.26 -18.84 -20.97
N PRO A 654 -13.51 -18.62 -21.45
CA PRO A 654 -14.50 -19.68 -21.51
C PRO A 654 -14.08 -20.76 -22.50
N ALA A 655 -14.69 -21.92 -22.45
CA ALA A 655 -14.42 -22.99 -23.42
C ALA A 655 -14.77 -22.61 -24.88
N GLY A 656 -15.69 -21.65 -25.02
CA GLY A 656 -16.16 -21.14 -26.31
C GLY A 656 -17.61 -20.71 -26.25
N GLY A 657 -18.20 -20.43 -27.42
CA GLY A 657 -19.58 -19.98 -27.49
C GLY A 657 -20.22 -20.15 -28.88
N THR A 658 -21.50 -19.83 -28.95
CA THR A 658 -22.29 -19.87 -30.17
C THR A 658 -23.11 -18.59 -30.34
N TYR A 659 -23.25 -18.17 -31.58
CA TYR A 659 -24.22 -17.16 -31.99
C TYR A 659 -25.31 -17.83 -32.80
N SER A 660 -26.56 -17.56 -32.46
CA SER A 660 -27.73 -18.00 -33.23
C SER A 660 -28.60 -16.79 -33.52
N VAL A 661 -29.28 -16.79 -34.65
CA VAL A 661 -30.06 -15.66 -35.15
C VAL A 661 -31.51 -16.06 -35.40
N SER A 662 -32.42 -15.08 -35.23
CA SER A 662 -33.84 -15.27 -35.41
C SER A 662 -34.51 -13.96 -35.91
N SER A 663 -35.58 -14.06 -36.68
CA SER A 663 -36.44 -12.94 -37.06
C SER A 663 -37.63 -12.76 -36.10
N ASP A 664 -38.06 -13.80 -35.39
CA ASP A 664 -39.30 -13.85 -34.58
C ASP A 664 -39.08 -14.11 -33.07
N ASN A 665 -37.84 -14.26 -32.64
CA ASN A 665 -37.44 -14.62 -31.25
C ASN A 665 -37.98 -15.98 -30.78
N LYS A 666 -38.35 -16.87 -31.71
CA LYS A 666 -38.84 -18.24 -31.37
C LYS A 666 -37.96 -19.29 -31.99
N GLU A 667 -37.76 -19.23 -33.30
CA GLU A 667 -36.88 -20.17 -33.99
C GLU A 667 -35.52 -19.56 -34.25
N PHE A 668 -34.52 -20.15 -33.63
CA PHE A 668 -33.12 -19.69 -33.76
C PHE A 668 -32.34 -20.71 -34.64
N ARG A 669 -31.64 -20.16 -35.63
CA ARG A 669 -30.69 -20.90 -36.47
C ARG A 669 -29.25 -20.54 -36.09
N LEU A 670 -28.35 -21.50 -36.12
CA LEU A 670 -26.94 -21.28 -35.83
C LEU A 670 -26.35 -20.30 -36.86
N PHE A 671 -25.72 -19.23 -36.38
CA PHE A 671 -24.89 -18.30 -37.16
C PHE A 671 -23.44 -18.82 -37.22
N GLY A 672 -22.92 -19.29 -36.07
CA GLY A 672 -21.62 -19.94 -35.97
C GLY A 672 -21.16 -20.09 -34.53
N SER A 673 -19.96 -20.65 -34.37
CA SER A 673 -19.37 -20.95 -33.07
C SER A 673 -17.90 -20.54 -33.03
N PHE A 674 -17.41 -20.25 -31.84
CA PHE A 674 -16.00 -19.98 -31.55
C PHE A 674 -15.54 -20.85 -30.37
N LYS A 675 -14.23 -21.10 -30.29
CA LYS A 675 -13.58 -21.85 -29.20
C LYS A 675 -12.33 -21.15 -28.79
N PHE A 676 -11.96 -21.30 -27.52
CA PHE A 676 -10.68 -20.86 -27.00
C PHE A 676 -9.88 -22.05 -26.51
N ASP A 677 -8.57 -22.01 -26.77
CA ASP A 677 -7.61 -22.91 -26.17
C ASP A 677 -7.26 -22.46 -24.76
N GLU A 678 -6.76 -23.39 -23.94
CA GLU A 678 -6.24 -23.08 -22.62
C GLU A 678 -5.06 -22.09 -22.72
N ASP A 679 -5.18 -20.94 -22.08
CA ASP A 679 -4.13 -19.94 -22.02
C ASP A 679 -3.58 -19.84 -20.58
N ARG A 680 -2.27 -20.08 -20.41
CA ARG A 680 -1.55 -20.02 -19.14
C ARG A 680 -0.68 -18.77 -18.98
N ASP A 681 -0.78 -17.85 -19.93
CA ASP A 681 -0.02 -16.61 -19.85
C ASP A 681 -0.57 -15.73 -18.72
N VAL A 682 0.33 -15.21 -17.90
CA VAL A 682 -0.01 -14.33 -16.76
C VAL A 682 -0.31 -12.89 -17.19
N GLN A 683 0.00 -12.55 -18.45
CA GLN A 683 -0.31 -11.22 -18.97
C GLN A 683 -1.80 -11.02 -19.17
N VAL A 684 -2.29 -9.80 -18.90
CA VAL A 684 -3.66 -9.43 -19.18
C VAL A 684 -3.87 -9.31 -20.68
N LYS A 685 -4.89 -10.00 -21.22
CA LYS A 685 -5.21 -10.03 -22.64
C LYS A 685 -6.69 -9.79 -22.89
N PHE A 686 -6.97 -9.22 -24.07
CA PHE A 686 -8.33 -9.15 -24.64
C PHE A 686 -8.41 -10.11 -25.81
N VAL A 687 -9.34 -11.03 -25.74
CA VAL A 687 -9.48 -12.08 -26.75
C VAL A 687 -10.87 -12.02 -27.35
N LYS A 688 -10.99 -12.13 -28.67
CA LYS A 688 -12.27 -12.05 -29.37
C LYS A 688 -12.87 -13.42 -29.66
N GLY A 689 -14.13 -13.58 -29.34
CA GLY A 689 -14.97 -14.64 -29.86
C GLY A 689 -15.65 -14.15 -31.14
N GLU A 690 -15.02 -14.36 -32.30
CA GLU A 690 -15.48 -13.84 -33.58
C GLU A 690 -16.01 -14.95 -34.49
N VAL A 691 -17.10 -14.65 -35.18
CA VAL A 691 -17.66 -15.50 -36.25
C VAL A 691 -18.06 -14.63 -37.45
N THR A 692 -17.56 -15.04 -38.60
CA THR A 692 -17.89 -14.40 -39.88
C THR A 692 -18.66 -15.38 -40.77
N ALA A 693 -19.83 -15.00 -41.26
CA ALA A 693 -20.62 -15.81 -42.19
C ALA A 693 -20.14 -15.60 -43.63
N GLU A 694 -20.18 -16.67 -44.42
CA GLU A 694 -19.82 -16.63 -45.86
C GLU A 694 -20.74 -15.71 -46.69
N GLN A 695 -21.99 -15.60 -46.26
CA GLN A 695 -23.02 -14.77 -46.92
C GLN A 695 -23.71 -13.87 -45.88
N PRO A 696 -24.14 -12.67 -46.27
CA PRO A 696 -24.90 -11.79 -45.39
C PRO A 696 -26.16 -12.47 -44.83
N VAL A 697 -26.38 -12.30 -43.53
CA VAL A 697 -27.53 -12.86 -42.82
C VAL A 697 -28.40 -11.72 -42.33
N THR A 698 -29.72 -11.81 -42.55
CA THR A 698 -30.71 -10.86 -42.05
C THR A 698 -31.41 -11.47 -40.83
N ALA A 699 -31.44 -10.73 -39.71
CA ALA A 699 -32.16 -11.14 -38.51
C ALA A 699 -32.40 -9.91 -37.59
N ARG A 700 -33.34 -10.04 -36.66
CA ARG A 700 -33.61 -9.06 -35.62
C ARG A 700 -33.05 -9.49 -34.26
N TYR A 701 -33.07 -10.78 -33.97
CA TYR A 701 -32.64 -11.31 -32.68
C TYR A 701 -31.34 -12.11 -32.79
N ILE A 702 -30.43 -11.91 -31.85
CA ILE A 702 -29.19 -12.66 -31.75
C ILE A 702 -29.15 -13.31 -30.37
N LYS A 703 -29.13 -14.65 -30.32
CA LYS A 703 -28.89 -15.39 -29.11
C LYS A 703 -27.40 -15.71 -28.97
N VAL A 704 -26.83 -15.29 -27.85
CA VAL A 704 -25.44 -15.55 -27.47
C VAL A 704 -25.43 -16.58 -26.35
N GLU A 705 -24.68 -17.67 -26.54
CA GLU A 705 -24.49 -18.71 -25.55
C GLU A 705 -23.00 -18.95 -25.38
N VAL A 706 -22.49 -18.78 -24.14
CA VAL A 706 -21.07 -18.94 -23.81
C VAL A 706 -20.93 -20.03 -22.77
N LYS A 707 -20.03 -20.99 -23.01
CA LYS A 707 -19.73 -22.10 -22.14
C LYS A 707 -18.55 -21.77 -21.26
N GLY A 708 -18.81 -21.51 -19.97
CA GLY A 708 -17.77 -21.35 -18.95
C GLY A 708 -17.00 -22.64 -18.72
N ILE A 709 -15.79 -22.56 -18.20
CA ILE A 709 -15.00 -23.75 -17.82
C ILE A 709 -15.41 -24.33 -16.46
N GLY A 710 -16.27 -23.62 -15.72
CA GLY A 710 -16.81 -24.03 -14.42
C GLY A 710 -15.82 -23.83 -13.28
N LEU A 711 -14.82 -24.68 -13.14
CA LEU A 711 -13.82 -24.62 -12.08
C LEU A 711 -12.44 -24.27 -12.63
N CYS A 712 -11.65 -23.61 -11.81
CA CYS A 712 -10.24 -23.37 -12.09
C CYS A 712 -9.52 -24.71 -12.32
N PRO A 713 -8.70 -24.82 -13.38
CA PRO A 713 -8.01 -26.06 -13.74
C PRO A 713 -6.90 -26.42 -12.75
N THR A 714 -6.40 -27.65 -12.84
CA THR A 714 -5.43 -28.22 -11.88
C THR A 714 -4.09 -27.48 -11.82
N TRP A 715 -3.71 -26.79 -12.87
CA TRP A 715 -2.48 -25.99 -12.93
C TRP A 715 -2.65 -24.58 -12.34
N HIS A 716 -3.89 -24.10 -12.12
CA HIS A 716 -4.17 -22.78 -11.58
C HIS A 716 -4.16 -22.83 -10.05
N TYR A 717 -3.64 -21.78 -9.39
CA TYR A 717 -3.58 -21.72 -7.93
C TYR A 717 -4.95 -21.72 -7.24
N GLY A 718 -6.01 -21.34 -7.95
CA GLY A 718 -7.40 -21.46 -7.51
C GLY A 718 -8.05 -22.80 -7.84
N VAL A 719 -7.28 -23.87 -8.04
CA VAL A 719 -7.78 -25.18 -8.47
C VAL A 719 -8.99 -25.67 -7.69
N GLY A 720 -10.03 -26.08 -8.42
CA GLY A 720 -11.26 -26.63 -7.83
C GLY A 720 -12.23 -25.59 -7.28
N TYR A 721 -11.92 -24.30 -7.35
CA TYR A 721 -12.84 -23.20 -7.08
C TYR A 721 -13.49 -22.71 -8.37
N PRO A 722 -14.64 -22.00 -8.29
CA PRO A 722 -15.28 -21.43 -9.46
C PRO A 722 -14.36 -20.51 -10.23
N ALA A 723 -14.26 -20.68 -11.54
CA ALA A 723 -13.54 -19.80 -12.43
C ALA A 723 -14.45 -18.66 -12.90
N TRP A 724 -13.90 -17.47 -12.99
CA TRP A 724 -14.56 -16.35 -13.63
C TRP A 724 -14.30 -16.32 -15.13
N PHE A 725 -15.26 -15.85 -15.93
CA PHE A 725 -15.00 -15.25 -17.22
C PHE A 725 -15.77 -13.94 -17.36
N PHE A 726 -15.22 -13.03 -18.14
CA PHE A 726 -15.79 -11.70 -18.34
C PHE A 726 -15.98 -11.43 -19.82
N MET A 727 -17.10 -10.83 -20.14
CA MET A 727 -17.49 -10.36 -21.48
C MET A 727 -17.66 -8.87 -21.49
N ASP A 728 -17.38 -8.30 -22.66
CA ASP A 728 -17.61 -6.91 -23.00
C ASP A 728 -18.13 -6.84 -24.45
N GLU A 729 -18.78 -5.80 -24.84
CA GLU A 729 -19.32 -5.48 -26.16
C GLU A 729 -19.63 -6.68 -27.09
N VAL A 730 -20.88 -6.86 -27.45
CA VAL A 730 -21.30 -7.73 -28.55
C VAL A 730 -21.50 -6.87 -29.80
N ASN A 731 -20.57 -6.94 -30.72
CA ASN A 731 -20.57 -6.18 -31.94
C ASN A 731 -21.13 -6.97 -33.12
N VAL A 732 -21.91 -6.30 -33.98
CA VAL A 732 -22.54 -6.87 -35.16
C VAL A 732 -22.25 -5.97 -36.34
N TYR A 733 -21.61 -6.52 -37.38
CA TYR A 733 -21.18 -5.76 -38.57
C TYR A 733 -21.70 -6.31 -39.87
#